data_2f4812c22edd8d839fa261cf9ffbbf0e
#
_entry.id   2f4812c22edd8d839fa261cf9ffbbf0e
#
_cell.length_a   1.000
_cell.length_b   1.000
_cell.length_c   1.000
_cell.angle_alpha   90.00
_cell.angle_beta   90.00
_cell.angle_gamma   90.00
#
_symmetry.space_group_name_H-M   'P 1'
#
loop_
_entity.id
_entity.type
_entity.pdbx_description
1 polymer ?
#
loop_
_entity_poly.entity_id
_entity_poly.type
_entity_poly.pdbx_seq_one_letter_code
_entity_poly.pdbx_strand_id
1 'polypeptide(L)'
;MALDGNFCDSLRDGLLTSFVDASLASEQNLRAQLLANNMSGSGTKVISVLEQELSRCQQFDFSVAFITMGGITPLLQTFKELETRGIKGRILTTDYLQFTDPRALEKLAGLSNIEIKFFRTEEAGQAGFHTKGYIFDQGQLRSIIVGSSNLTQTALTVNQEWNARLVSAAEGEFARQIQTEFDALWEHSASHPLDDVLDDYQVEYERTKAVRQRFFSAEPKLSAELSFREIRPNTMQKRLADNLLALMQKEDLGGDISVPKKGLLISATGTGKTYASAFALKAIRPKRALFLVHREQIARKSLQSYRHVMGNDYTYGVFIGQQQETDRDIVFATMQTMVKHLNDGPFSPTDFDVIVIDEVHRAGADSYKSIMEHFRPKLWFGMTATPERPDGFDVYGLFGHNILTEIRLQQALENDLLCPFHYFGISGLEINDKDYELKDFSKLVSDDRVDHILKQSDYYGYSGSRLKALVFCSSNEEARLLSQKFNARGLRTVHLSGNDSQSAREEACRRLALEAGDEALDYIFSVDIFNEGIDIPEVNQVILLRPTQSPIVFVQQIGRGLRKHDTKEYVVILDFIGQYNNNFLIPVALSGDRTYNKDYMRRVVATGTQVLSGPSSIHFDAVSRKRIYEAIDSARTNTITSLREPYRLLKFKLGRIPSILDFDVHGLIDPIKIFEACGTYYAFLKKMEKDGEDFGEMDAAAQKYLSYLTQRLGNAQRVSEILVLELILNGEHDNLKSAFIANFVRRFSSNPSEAHLQSCERILTSNFWRTQKEKEDNSNCAVIEIEEDGEWRAAGAFVSTLSANQLFNQELKDLIEFIKIRYELTYEGGYGNTLLKLYERYTYEDVCRMLDWSRNITAQNIGGYFYDKSSRTLPVFVNYNKDDHAIAYEDHFVSENHMVALSKTKRKVSSSDADHIFKRTSEDKDNRIYLFVRKNKDDAEAKSFYFLGEIYAEGEPEPVKVKGDDAFEINYRLRVPVRNDIYTYLTS
;
A
#
# COMPACT_ATOMS: atom_id res chain seq x y z
N MET A 1 -11.15 9.23 40.41
CA MET A 1 -9.77 8.69 40.53
C MET A 1 -8.81 9.86 40.52
N ALA A 2 -7.79 9.88 41.39
CA ALA A 2 -6.73 10.90 41.23
C ALA A 2 -6.01 10.60 39.90
N LEU A 3 -5.86 11.61 39.05
CA LEU A 3 -5.13 11.48 37.81
C LEU A 3 -3.66 11.12 38.12
N ASP A 4 -3.10 10.21 37.38
CA ASP A 4 -1.68 9.90 37.47
C ASP A 4 -0.86 11.14 37.11
N GLY A 5 0.11 11.53 37.98
CA GLY A 5 0.94 12.71 37.73
C GLY A 5 1.68 12.66 36.39
N ASN A 6 2.17 11.50 36.02
CA ASN A 6 2.85 11.27 34.72
C ASN A 6 1.90 11.50 33.54
N PHE A 7 0.63 11.07 33.65
CA PHE A 7 -0.36 11.32 32.59
C PHE A 7 -0.65 12.83 32.41
N CYS A 8 -0.78 13.57 33.54
CA CYS A 8 -1.01 15.01 33.48
C CYS A 8 0.16 15.75 32.82
N ASP A 9 1.39 15.36 33.09
CA ASP A 9 2.58 15.95 32.47
C ASP A 9 2.65 15.62 30.97
N SER A 10 2.42 14.37 30.57
CA SER A 10 2.39 13.98 29.16
C SER A 10 1.26 14.70 28.38
N LEU A 11 0.07 14.85 28.97
CA LEU A 11 -1.04 15.60 28.37
C LEU A 11 -0.70 17.09 28.22
N ARG A 12 -0.10 17.69 29.24
CA ARG A 12 0.39 19.08 29.18
C ARG A 12 1.39 19.26 28.05
N ASP A 13 2.37 18.37 27.91
CA ASP A 13 3.39 18.42 26.86
C ASP A 13 2.76 18.26 25.47
N GLY A 14 1.76 17.39 25.31
CA GLY A 14 0.97 17.26 24.10
C GLY A 14 0.24 18.55 23.71
N LEU A 15 -0.39 19.21 24.67
CA LEU A 15 -1.07 20.49 24.46
C LEU A 15 -0.09 21.62 24.15
N LEU A 16 1.07 21.66 24.83
CA LEU A 16 2.13 22.63 24.53
C LEU A 16 2.65 22.46 23.09
N THR A 17 2.92 21.23 22.66
CA THR A 17 3.32 20.95 21.27
C THR A 17 2.28 21.42 20.28
N SER A 18 0.98 21.22 20.59
CA SER A 18 -0.11 21.53 19.67
C SER A 18 -0.41 23.02 19.54
N PHE A 19 -0.29 23.79 20.64
CA PHE A 19 -0.80 25.15 20.70
C PHE A 19 0.26 26.22 20.98
N VAL A 20 1.49 25.83 21.34
CA VAL A 20 2.54 26.78 21.77
C VAL A 20 3.80 26.65 20.93
N ASP A 21 4.40 25.44 20.87
CA ASP A 21 5.67 25.22 20.18
C ASP A 21 5.73 23.80 19.58
N ALA A 22 5.62 23.72 18.26
CA ALA A 22 5.63 22.46 17.53
C ALA A 22 6.97 21.70 17.57
N SER A 23 8.06 22.33 18.03
CA SER A 23 9.38 21.70 18.18
C SER A 23 9.48 20.84 19.45
N LEU A 24 8.55 20.99 20.39
CA LEU A 24 8.52 20.19 21.61
C LEU A 24 8.16 18.75 21.30
N ALA A 25 8.90 17.81 21.86
CA ALA A 25 8.60 16.38 21.73
C ALA A 25 7.47 15.99 22.69
N SER A 26 6.41 15.38 22.18
CA SER A 26 5.30 14.83 22.98
C SER A 26 4.63 13.66 22.31
N GLU A 27 3.78 12.94 23.03
CA GLU A 27 3.01 11.81 22.52
C GLU A 27 1.99 12.26 21.47
N GLN A 28 1.98 11.63 20.31
CA GLN A 28 1.12 12.03 19.19
C GLN A 28 -0.38 11.88 19.51
N ASN A 29 -0.76 10.87 20.28
CA ASN A 29 -2.14 10.62 20.71
C ASN A 29 -2.66 11.67 21.70
N LEU A 30 -1.75 12.38 22.41
CA LEU A 30 -2.09 13.44 23.37
C LEU A 30 -2.03 14.86 22.76
N ARG A 31 -1.77 14.96 21.44
CA ARG A 31 -1.78 16.25 20.72
C ARG A 31 -3.15 16.56 20.17
N ALA A 32 -3.56 17.82 20.26
CA ALA A 32 -4.66 18.32 19.46
C ALA A 32 -4.24 18.37 17.97
N GLN A 33 -5.17 18.10 17.04
CA GLN A 33 -4.88 18.01 15.62
C GLN A 33 -6.00 18.60 14.78
N LEU A 34 -5.66 19.29 13.69
CA LEU A 34 -6.59 19.61 12.63
C LEU A 34 -6.68 18.39 11.69
N LEU A 35 -7.88 17.88 11.51
CA LEU A 35 -8.17 16.80 10.57
C LEU A 35 -8.78 17.40 9.32
N ALA A 36 -8.12 17.20 8.19
CA ALA A 36 -8.60 17.66 6.90
C ALA A 36 -8.35 16.58 5.87
N ASN A 37 -9.36 16.24 5.09
CA ASN A 37 -9.19 15.37 3.93
C ASN A 37 -8.40 16.15 2.87
N ASN A 38 -7.08 16.02 2.85
CA ASN A 38 -6.23 16.86 2.02
C ASN A 38 -5.85 16.16 0.71
N MET A 39 -6.10 16.83 -0.42
CA MET A 39 -5.71 16.36 -1.75
C MET A 39 -4.19 16.33 -1.99
N SER A 40 -3.40 17.02 -1.17
CA SER A 40 -1.92 17.11 -1.32
C SER A 40 -1.14 15.93 -0.72
N GLY A 41 -1.82 14.87 -0.26
CA GLY A 41 -1.17 13.63 0.19
C GLY A 41 -0.51 13.66 1.57
N SER A 42 -0.45 14.81 2.24
CA SER A 42 0.15 14.97 3.57
C SER A 42 -0.88 15.04 4.72
N GLY A 43 -2.17 15.05 4.42
CA GLY A 43 -3.25 15.18 5.40
C GLY A 43 -3.75 13.83 5.91
N THR A 44 -4.12 13.80 7.19
CA THR A 44 -4.74 12.62 7.81
C THR A 44 -6.23 12.60 7.49
N LYS A 45 -6.73 11.55 6.83
CA LYS A 45 -8.16 11.40 6.55
C LYS A 45 -8.96 11.31 7.86
N VAL A 46 -10.14 11.93 7.89
CA VAL A 46 -11.03 11.87 9.05
C VAL A 46 -11.39 10.42 9.40
N ILE A 47 -11.69 9.59 8.40
CA ILE A 47 -12.01 8.16 8.60
C ILE A 47 -10.89 7.40 9.33
N SER A 48 -9.64 7.65 8.99
CA SER A 48 -8.51 6.94 9.60
C SER A 48 -8.33 7.30 11.08
N VAL A 49 -8.64 8.54 11.46
CA VAL A 49 -8.60 8.95 12.87
C VAL A 49 -9.78 8.37 13.62
N LEU A 50 -10.98 8.35 13.04
CA LEU A 50 -12.15 7.68 13.63
C LEU A 50 -11.86 6.21 13.93
N GLU A 51 -11.25 5.49 12.98
CA GLU A 51 -10.83 4.09 13.17
C GLU A 51 -9.84 3.92 14.33
N GLN A 52 -8.83 4.80 14.42
CA GLN A 52 -7.86 4.78 15.51
C GLN A 52 -8.49 5.05 16.87
N GLU A 53 -9.34 6.07 16.97
CA GLU A 53 -10.01 6.40 18.23
C GLU A 53 -10.98 5.29 18.67
N LEU A 54 -11.77 4.73 17.74
CA LEU A 54 -12.64 3.58 18.00
C LEU A 54 -11.84 2.36 18.48
N SER A 55 -10.68 2.08 17.87
CA SER A 55 -9.86 0.92 18.27
C SER A 55 -9.34 1.00 19.71
N ARG A 56 -9.19 2.21 20.26
CA ARG A 56 -8.61 2.51 21.58
C ARG A 56 -9.66 2.80 22.65
N CYS A 57 -10.91 3.10 22.26
CA CYS A 57 -11.92 3.54 23.20
C CYS A 57 -12.44 2.38 24.08
N GLN A 58 -12.97 2.76 25.26
CA GLN A 58 -13.72 1.92 26.18
C GLN A 58 -15.24 2.18 26.04
N GLN A 59 -15.60 3.33 25.47
CA GLN A 59 -16.95 3.73 25.10
C GLN A 59 -16.87 4.83 24.04
N PHE A 60 -17.88 4.95 23.19
CA PHE A 60 -17.99 6.07 22.25
C PHE A 60 -19.40 6.62 22.15
N ASP A 61 -19.50 7.94 21.88
CA ASP A 61 -20.75 8.66 21.67
C ASP A 61 -20.65 9.50 20.39
N PHE A 62 -21.55 9.27 19.44
CA PHE A 62 -21.60 10.02 18.17
C PHE A 62 -22.87 10.86 18.11
N SER A 63 -22.74 12.13 17.76
CA SER A 63 -23.83 13.05 17.48
C SER A 63 -23.64 13.60 16.06
N VAL A 64 -24.38 13.06 15.08
CA VAL A 64 -24.19 13.36 13.65
C VAL A 64 -25.52 13.53 12.94
N ALA A 65 -25.63 14.58 12.12
CA ALA A 65 -26.87 14.88 11.42
C ALA A 65 -27.19 13.87 10.31
N PHE A 66 -26.15 13.32 9.63
CA PHE A 66 -26.35 12.42 8.50
C PHE A 66 -25.50 11.16 8.62
N ILE A 67 -26.14 10.02 8.38
CA ILE A 67 -25.50 8.69 8.33
C ILE A 67 -25.87 8.03 7.00
N THR A 68 -24.87 7.57 6.24
CA THR A 68 -25.09 6.85 4.99
C THR A 68 -24.38 5.50 4.99
N MET A 69 -24.85 4.57 4.14
CA MET A 69 -24.17 3.29 3.97
C MET A 69 -22.69 3.48 3.61
N GLY A 70 -22.36 4.40 2.68
CA GLY A 70 -20.98 4.73 2.33
C GLY A 70 -20.13 5.29 3.47
N GLY A 71 -20.77 5.94 4.48
CA GLY A 71 -20.08 6.43 5.66
C GLY A 71 -19.78 5.33 6.70
N ILE A 72 -20.69 4.36 6.87
CA ILE A 72 -20.51 3.29 7.86
C ILE A 72 -19.76 2.07 7.31
N THR A 73 -19.88 1.77 6.02
CA THR A 73 -19.26 0.56 5.42
C THR A 73 -17.77 0.41 5.76
N PRO A 74 -16.91 1.43 5.63
CA PRO A 74 -15.51 1.30 6.02
C PRO A 74 -15.31 1.05 7.52
N LEU A 75 -16.25 1.39 8.39
CA LEU A 75 -16.17 1.19 9.84
C LEU A 75 -16.78 -0.15 10.32
N LEU A 76 -17.46 -0.92 9.46
CA LEU A 76 -18.17 -2.14 9.87
C LEU A 76 -17.24 -3.17 10.52
N GLN A 77 -16.02 -3.33 10.03
CA GLN A 77 -15.06 -4.25 10.65
C GLN A 77 -14.69 -3.78 12.07
N THR A 78 -14.43 -2.49 12.24
CA THR A 78 -14.11 -1.89 13.53
C THR A 78 -15.28 -2.03 14.51
N PHE A 79 -16.50 -1.74 14.10
CA PHE A 79 -17.69 -1.92 14.94
C PHE A 79 -17.90 -3.38 15.37
N LYS A 80 -17.65 -4.34 14.49
CA LYS A 80 -17.72 -5.77 14.80
C LYS A 80 -16.65 -6.20 15.82
N GLU A 81 -15.45 -5.64 15.73
CA GLU A 81 -14.39 -5.86 16.72
C GLU A 81 -14.77 -5.26 18.09
N LEU A 82 -15.39 -4.07 18.11
CA LEU A 82 -15.91 -3.44 19.33
C LEU A 82 -17.04 -4.28 19.95
N GLU A 83 -17.95 -4.82 19.14
CA GLU A 83 -18.99 -5.74 19.60
C GLU A 83 -18.38 -6.97 20.28
N THR A 84 -17.40 -7.60 19.66
CA THR A 84 -16.68 -8.76 20.22
C THR A 84 -15.99 -8.43 21.54
N ARG A 85 -15.49 -7.21 21.71
CA ARG A 85 -14.86 -6.70 22.93
C ARG A 85 -15.87 -6.20 23.98
N GLY A 86 -17.17 -6.14 23.64
CA GLY A 86 -18.22 -5.62 24.52
C GLY A 86 -18.15 -4.11 24.76
N ILE A 87 -17.50 -3.35 23.89
CA ILE A 87 -17.38 -1.88 23.98
C ILE A 87 -18.69 -1.26 23.54
N LYS A 88 -19.28 -0.46 24.42
CA LYS A 88 -20.59 0.17 24.18
C LYS A 88 -20.46 1.47 23.37
N GLY A 89 -21.43 1.71 22.49
CA GLY A 89 -21.56 2.94 21.72
C GLY A 89 -22.98 3.50 21.74
N ARG A 90 -23.09 4.84 21.74
CA ARG A 90 -24.35 5.56 21.56
C ARG A 90 -24.26 6.43 20.32
N ILE A 91 -25.29 6.38 19.47
CA ILE A 91 -25.34 7.17 18.23
C ILE A 91 -26.65 7.96 18.21
N LEU A 92 -26.54 9.28 18.15
CA LEU A 92 -27.66 10.19 18.00
C LEU A 92 -27.65 10.79 16.60
N THR A 93 -28.73 10.62 15.86
CA THR A 93 -28.93 11.19 14.51
C THR A 93 -30.33 11.81 14.37
N THR A 94 -30.70 12.31 13.19
CA THR A 94 -31.91 13.08 12.99
C THR A 94 -32.56 12.82 11.64
N ASP A 95 -33.86 13.20 11.53
CA ASP A 95 -34.61 13.26 10.25
C ASP A 95 -34.31 14.50 9.42
N TYR A 96 -33.39 15.37 9.83
CA TYR A 96 -33.07 16.61 9.15
C TYR A 96 -32.81 16.39 7.66
N LEU A 97 -33.62 17.01 6.80
CA LEU A 97 -33.59 16.89 5.34
C LEU A 97 -33.72 15.43 4.80
N GLN A 98 -34.08 14.44 5.58
CA GLN A 98 -34.17 13.02 5.19
C GLN A 98 -32.93 12.55 4.38
N PHE A 99 -31.71 12.82 4.89
CA PHE A 99 -30.46 12.36 4.27
C PHE A 99 -29.86 11.11 4.92
N THR A 100 -30.28 10.77 6.15
CA THR A 100 -29.84 9.55 6.83
C THR A 100 -30.45 8.32 6.16
N ASP A 101 -29.60 7.36 5.73
CA ASP A 101 -30.04 6.13 5.05
C ASP A 101 -30.63 5.14 6.09
N PRO A 102 -31.91 4.74 5.99
CA PRO A 102 -32.52 3.78 6.90
C PRO A 102 -31.76 2.45 6.98
N ARG A 103 -31.19 1.96 5.85
CA ARG A 103 -30.39 0.74 5.82
C ARG A 103 -29.11 0.85 6.66
N ALA A 104 -28.52 2.05 6.72
CA ALA A 104 -27.37 2.29 7.58
C ALA A 104 -27.75 2.22 9.06
N LEU A 105 -28.93 2.74 9.42
CA LEU A 105 -29.46 2.65 10.78
C LEU A 105 -29.77 1.20 11.17
N GLU A 106 -30.45 0.45 10.29
CA GLU A 106 -30.73 -0.99 10.50
C GLU A 106 -29.44 -1.79 10.69
N LYS A 107 -28.40 -1.49 9.90
CA LYS A 107 -27.11 -2.16 9.98
C LYS A 107 -26.41 -1.88 11.32
N LEU A 108 -26.42 -0.64 11.80
CA LEU A 108 -25.86 -0.27 13.10
C LEU A 108 -26.69 -0.83 14.28
N ALA A 109 -28.01 -0.80 14.18
CA ALA A 109 -28.91 -1.37 15.19
C ALA A 109 -28.77 -2.90 15.32
N GLY A 110 -28.35 -3.58 14.26
CA GLY A 110 -28.03 -5.02 14.29
C GLY A 110 -26.80 -5.38 15.12
N LEU A 111 -26.02 -4.41 15.63
CA LEU A 111 -24.88 -4.61 16.51
C LEU A 111 -25.32 -4.49 17.96
N SER A 112 -25.14 -5.53 18.77
CA SER A 112 -25.67 -5.65 20.15
C SER A 112 -25.04 -4.64 21.14
N ASN A 113 -23.94 -4.01 20.76
CA ASN A 113 -23.21 -3.04 21.59
C ASN A 113 -23.50 -1.58 21.24
N ILE A 114 -24.34 -1.29 20.25
CA ILE A 114 -24.66 0.07 19.80
C ILE A 114 -26.14 0.38 20.11
N GLU A 115 -26.36 1.48 20.81
CA GLU A 115 -27.69 2.05 21.04
C GLU A 115 -27.86 3.28 20.13
N ILE A 116 -29.02 3.39 19.45
CA ILE A 116 -29.29 4.49 18.54
C ILE A 116 -30.55 5.21 18.98
N LYS A 117 -30.47 6.52 19.12
CA LYS A 117 -31.62 7.42 19.26
C LYS A 117 -31.73 8.34 18.05
N PHE A 118 -32.98 8.66 17.72
CA PHE A 118 -33.33 9.44 16.55
C PHE A 118 -34.05 10.72 16.95
N PHE A 119 -33.44 11.88 16.68
CA PHE A 119 -33.99 13.18 17.06
C PHE A 119 -34.98 13.66 16.00
N ARG A 120 -36.26 13.82 16.38
CA ARG A 120 -37.32 14.31 15.50
C ARG A 120 -37.35 15.83 15.53
N THR A 121 -36.95 16.48 14.43
CA THR A 121 -36.81 17.95 14.37
C THR A 121 -38.13 18.69 14.47
N GLU A 122 -39.24 18.10 13.99
CA GLU A 122 -40.60 18.68 14.10
C GLU A 122 -41.09 18.77 15.54
N GLU A 123 -40.70 17.83 16.40
CA GLU A 123 -41.08 17.81 17.82
C GLU A 123 -40.25 18.76 18.68
N ALA A 124 -39.07 19.15 18.22
CA ALA A 124 -38.18 20.07 18.90
C ALA A 124 -38.50 21.56 18.66
N GLY A 125 -39.52 21.88 17.91
CA GLY A 125 -39.95 23.26 17.63
C GLY A 125 -38.96 24.01 16.72
N GLN A 126 -38.33 25.09 17.23
CA GLN A 126 -37.32 25.85 16.45
C GLN A 126 -35.88 25.33 16.61
N ALA A 127 -35.66 24.35 17.46
CA ALA A 127 -34.34 23.78 17.70
C ALA A 127 -33.95 22.80 16.56
N GLY A 128 -33.13 23.24 15.62
CA GLY A 128 -32.55 22.35 14.59
C GLY A 128 -31.44 21.48 15.15
N PHE A 129 -31.37 20.23 14.69
CA PHE A 129 -30.26 19.34 15.01
C PHE A 129 -29.26 19.32 13.83
N HIS A 130 -28.03 19.80 14.05
CA HIS A 130 -26.99 19.80 13.01
C HIS A 130 -25.59 19.61 13.60
N THR A 131 -25.49 18.88 14.70
CA THR A 131 -24.23 18.57 15.37
C THR A 131 -23.41 17.56 14.58
N LYS A 132 -22.09 17.62 14.71
CA LYS A 132 -21.11 16.67 14.17
C LYS A 132 -19.99 16.52 15.20
N GLY A 133 -20.24 15.65 16.15
CA GLY A 133 -19.36 15.39 17.27
C GLY A 133 -19.15 13.89 17.46
N TYR A 134 -17.91 13.51 17.73
CA TYR A 134 -17.50 12.14 18.01
C TYR A 134 -16.69 12.17 19.31
N ILE A 135 -17.16 11.47 20.32
CA ILE A 135 -16.58 11.45 21.67
C ILE A 135 -16.11 10.04 21.96
N PHE A 136 -14.84 9.89 22.38
CA PHE A 136 -14.22 8.61 22.69
C PHE A 136 -13.69 8.65 24.12
N ASP A 137 -14.22 7.78 24.97
CA ASP A 137 -13.73 7.56 26.32
C ASP A 137 -12.59 6.52 26.29
N GLN A 138 -11.41 6.90 26.77
CA GLN A 138 -10.23 6.04 26.87
C GLN A 138 -9.74 5.90 28.32
N GLY A 139 -10.65 6.01 29.28
CA GLY A 139 -10.37 5.94 30.71
C GLY A 139 -9.93 7.27 31.28
N GLN A 140 -8.65 7.54 31.42
CA GLN A 140 -8.15 8.85 31.92
C GLN A 140 -8.20 9.95 30.85
N LEU A 141 -8.21 9.57 29.57
CA LEU A 141 -8.25 10.48 28.43
C LEU A 141 -9.63 10.47 27.78
N ARG A 142 -10.10 11.61 27.36
CA ARG A 142 -11.22 11.77 26.44
C ARG A 142 -10.75 12.42 25.15
N SER A 143 -10.89 11.72 24.03
CA SER A 143 -10.64 12.25 22.70
C SER A 143 -11.95 12.69 22.09
N ILE A 144 -11.96 13.87 21.47
CA ILE A 144 -13.18 14.52 20.98
C ILE A 144 -12.89 15.07 19.60
N ILE A 145 -13.70 14.68 18.60
CA ILE A 145 -13.62 15.25 17.25
C ILE A 145 -14.88 16.07 17.02
N VAL A 146 -14.70 17.36 16.74
CA VAL A 146 -15.79 18.28 16.40
C VAL A 146 -15.45 19.04 15.12
N GLY A 147 -16.44 19.23 14.25
CA GLY A 147 -16.19 19.94 12.99
C GLY A 147 -17.36 19.87 12.02
N SER A 148 -17.05 19.75 10.74
CA SER A 148 -18.04 19.76 9.66
C SER A 148 -18.43 18.38 9.15
N SER A 149 -17.69 17.29 9.49
CA SER A 149 -17.88 15.97 8.90
C SER A 149 -19.07 15.20 9.50
N ASN A 150 -20.03 14.86 8.65
CA ASN A 150 -21.05 13.85 8.93
C ASN A 150 -20.52 12.43 8.69
N LEU A 151 -21.26 11.40 9.11
CA LEU A 151 -20.92 10.00 8.87
C LEU A 151 -21.32 9.59 7.44
N THR A 152 -20.69 10.24 6.46
CA THR A 152 -20.89 10.00 5.03
C THR A 152 -19.56 9.79 4.32
N GLN A 153 -19.56 9.01 3.24
CA GLN A 153 -18.31 8.66 2.53
C GLN A 153 -17.50 9.90 2.15
N THR A 154 -18.13 10.87 1.50
CA THR A 154 -17.42 12.05 1.00
C THR A 154 -16.90 12.95 2.11
N ALA A 155 -17.67 13.13 3.20
CA ALA A 155 -17.23 13.95 4.34
C ALA A 155 -16.05 13.31 5.09
N LEU A 156 -16.00 11.99 5.17
CA LEU A 156 -14.94 11.29 5.88
C LEU A 156 -13.65 11.10 5.06
N THR A 157 -13.72 11.24 3.72
CA THR A 157 -12.59 10.82 2.86
C THR A 157 -12.15 11.81 1.78
N VAL A 158 -13.06 12.64 1.22
CA VAL A 158 -12.83 13.43 0.01
C VAL A 158 -13.07 14.92 0.19
N ASN A 159 -14.22 15.30 0.78
CA ASN A 159 -14.58 16.69 0.93
C ASN A 159 -13.54 17.44 1.78
N GLN A 160 -13.30 18.71 1.44
CA GLN A 160 -12.50 19.59 2.29
C GLN A 160 -13.30 19.92 3.55
N GLU A 161 -13.11 19.10 4.57
CA GLU A 161 -13.74 19.23 5.87
C GLU A 161 -12.70 19.69 6.89
N TRP A 162 -13.10 20.54 7.82
CA TRP A 162 -12.26 20.94 8.93
C TRP A 162 -12.83 20.37 10.22
N ASN A 163 -12.06 19.47 10.84
CA ASN A 163 -12.42 18.92 12.14
C ASN A 163 -11.24 19.11 13.10
N ALA A 164 -11.54 19.53 14.32
CA ALA A 164 -10.55 19.58 15.39
C ALA A 164 -10.67 18.29 16.22
N ARG A 165 -9.59 17.52 16.26
CA ARG A 165 -9.41 16.49 17.28
C ARG A 165 -8.80 17.12 18.51
N LEU A 166 -9.52 17.16 19.59
CA LEU A 166 -9.13 17.71 20.88
C LEU A 166 -8.96 16.57 21.88
N VAL A 167 -8.03 16.74 22.80
CA VAL A 167 -7.75 15.80 23.87
C VAL A 167 -7.90 16.49 25.22
N SER A 168 -8.51 15.82 26.18
CA SER A 168 -8.74 16.31 27.52
C SER A 168 -8.60 15.18 28.52
N ALA A 169 -8.19 15.48 29.74
CA ALA A 169 -8.44 14.55 30.84
C ALA A 169 -9.94 14.30 30.96
N ALA A 170 -10.35 13.08 31.32
CA ALA A 170 -11.76 12.70 31.41
C ALA A 170 -12.56 13.63 32.35
N GLU A 171 -11.91 14.12 33.42
CA GLU A 171 -12.47 15.07 34.39
C GLU A 171 -12.23 16.55 34.04
N GLY A 172 -11.64 16.83 32.85
CA GLY A 172 -11.42 18.19 32.38
C GLY A 172 -12.72 18.94 32.11
N GLU A 173 -12.72 20.26 32.30
CA GLU A 173 -13.94 21.07 32.12
C GLU A 173 -14.52 20.91 30.72
N PHE A 174 -13.68 20.96 29.66
CA PHE A 174 -14.11 20.80 28.29
C PHE A 174 -14.73 19.42 28.02
N ALA A 175 -14.13 18.33 28.53
CA ALA A 175 -14.64 16.98 28.38
C ALA A 175 -16.00 16.81 29.07
N ARG A 176 -16.17 17.44 30.25
CA ARG A 176 -17.44 17.43 30.97
C ARG A 176 -18.53 18.24 30.25
N GLN A 177 -18.18 19.42 29.75
CA GLN A 177 -19.16 20.26 29.03
C GLN A 177 -19.70 19.55 27.79
N ILE A 178 -18.84 18.97 26.94
CA ILE A 178 -19.30 18.31 25.71
C ILE A 178 -20.11 17.03 26.02
N GLN A 179 -19.74 16.31 27.08
CA GLN A 179 -20.52 15.16 27.51
C GLN A 179 -21.91 15.56 28.03
N THR A 180 -21.95 16.64 28.80
CA THR A 180 -23.22 17.18 29.31
C THR A 180 -24.15 17.60 28.18
N GLU A 181 -23.63 18.26 27.15
CA GLU A 181 -24.37 18.64 25.95
C GLU A 181 -24.89 17.41 25.17
N PHE A 182 -24.04 16.40 25.00
CA PHE A 182 -24.44 15.16 24.36
C PHE A 182 -25.55 14.46 25.16
N ASP A 183 -25.38 14.33 26.47
CA ASP A 183 -26.37 13.66 27.35
C ASP A 183 -27.70 14.46 27.40
N ALA A 184 -27.65 15.78 27.35
CA ALA A 184 -28.85 16.64 27.27
C ALA A 184 -29.62 16.39 25.95
N LEU A 185 -28.92 16.27 24.83
CA LEU A 185 -29.52 15.92 23.54
C LEU A 185 -30.01 14.45 23.52
N TRP A 186 -29.27 13.55 24.12
CA TRP A 186 -29.66 12.13 24.23
C TRP A 186 -30.94 11.91 25.03
N GLU A 187 -31.10 12.64 26.12
CA GLU A 187 -32.31 12.57 27.01
C GLU A 187 -33.42 13.56 26.61
N HIS A 188 -33.23 14.32 25.50
CA HIS A 188 -34.24 15.26 25.03
C HIS A 188 -35.53 14.54 24.66
N SER A 189 -36.69 15.16 24.91
CA SER A 189 -38.04 14.58 24.65
C SER A 189 -38.28 14.25 23.17
N ALA A 190 -37.57 14.90 22.25
CA ALA A 190 -37.60 14.62 20.81
C ALA A 190 -36.60 13.51 20.37
N SER A 191 -35.79 12.94 21.28
CA SER A 191 -34.82 11.85 21.00
C SER A 191 -35.46 10.51 21.35
N HIS A 192 -36.00 9.83 20.35
CA HIS A 192 -36.68 8.54 20.49
C HIS A 192 -35.73 7.37 20.24
N PRO A 193 -35.90 6.20 20.88
CA PRO A 193 -35.26 4.97 20.46
C PRO A 193 -35.54 4.72 18.98
N LEU A 194 -34.52 4.20 18.26
CA LEU A 194 -34.64 3.97 16.81
C LEU A 194 -35.84 3.06 16.45
N ASP A 195 -36.04 2.00 17.21
CA ASP A 195 -37.13 1.02 16.98
C ASP A 195 -38.53 1.65 17.00
N ASP A 196 -38.73 2.75 17.73
CA ASP A 196 -39.99 3.44 17.81
C ASP A 196 -40.31 4.31 16.58
N VAL A 197 -39.31 4.67 15.79
CA VAL A 197 -39.45 5.68 14.71
C VAL A 197 -38.99 5.19 13.33
N LEU A 198 -38.29 4.06 13.23
CA LEU A 198 -37.61 3.62 12.00
C LEU A 198 -38.59 3.36 10.86
N ASP A 199 -39.71 2.67 11.11
CA ASP A 199 -40.68 2.30 10.08
C ASP A 199 -41.33 3.55 9.47
N ASP A 200 -41.74 4.52 10.32
CA ASP A 200 -42.31 5.79 9.87
C ASP A 200 -41.26 6.61 9.08
N TYR A 201 -40.06 6.69 9.59
CA TYR A 201 -38.96 7.38 8.91
C TYR A 201 -38.61 6.77 7.54
N GLN A 202 -38.63 5.46 7.43
CA GLN A 202 -38.36 4.76 6.16
C GLN A 202 -39.40 5.14 5.10
N VAL A 203 -40.68 5.25 5.47
CA VAL A 203 -41.76 5.71 4.57
C VAL A 203 -41.51 7.17 4.14
N GLU A 204 -41.17 8.04 5.07
CA GLU A 204 -40.84 9.46 4.79
C GLU A 204 -39.63 9.59 3.86
N TYR A 205 -38.56 8.82 4.13
CA TYR A 205 -37.32 8.78 3.36
C TYR A 205 -37.56 8.34 1.91
N GLU A 206 -38.26 7.22 1.68
CA GLU A 206 -38.57 6.72 0.32
C GLU A 206 -39.47 7.70 -0.45
N ARG A 207 -40.43 8.33 0.22
CA ARG A 207 -41.25 9.38 -0.39
C ARG A 207 -40.38 10.56 -0.87
N THR A 208 -39.52 11.06 -0.01
CA THR A 208 -38.65 12.20 -0.31
C THR A 208 -37.62 11.83 -1.40
N LYS A 209 -37.05 10.64 -1.35
CA LYS A 209 -36.16 10.09 -2.37
C LYS A 209 -36.83 9.98 -3.74
N ALA A 210 -38.08 9.51 -3.79
CA ALA A 210 -38.86 9.44 -5.03
C ALA A 210 -39.15 10.83 -5.61
N VAL A 211 -39.44 11.81 -4.74
CA VAL A 211 -39.63 13.21 -5.16
C VAL A 211 -38.33 13.81 -5.72
N ARG A 212 -37.19 13.63 -5.01
CA ARG A 212 -35.88 14.07 -5.50
C ARG A 212 -35.54 13.43 -6.84
N GLN A 213 -35.71 12.12 -6.99
CA GLN A 213 -35.44 11.43 -8.26
C GLN A 213 -36.32 11.97 -9.39
N ARG A 214 -37.59 12.30 -9.14
CA ARG A 214 -38.47 12.94 -10.12
C ARG A 214 -38.00 14.34 -10.50
N PHE A 215 -37.53 15.14 -9.55
CA PHE A 215 -36.97 16.46 -9.86
C PHE A 215 -35.69 16.39 -10.68
N PHE A 216 -34.78 15.46 -10.38
CA PHE A 216 -33.54 15.23 -11.15
C PHE A 216 -33.80 14.51 -12.50
N SER A 217 -34.88 13.70 -12.61
CA SER A 217 -35.31 13.09 -13.88
C SER A 217 -36.22 13.95 -14.71
N ALA A 218 -36.76 15.03 -14.15
CA ALA A 218 -37.64 16.01 -14.84
C ALA A 218 -36.90 17.15 -15.50
N GLU A 219 -35.57 17.18 -15.52
CA GLU A 219 -34.87 17.91 -16.58
C GLU A 219 -35.32 17.30 -17.93
N PRO A 220 -35.85 18.13 -18.85
CA PRO A 220 -36.69 17.63 -19.91
C PRO A 220 -35.92 16.65 -20.79
N LYS A 221 -36.50 15.45 -20.99
CA LYS A 221 -36.13 14.49 -22.05
C LYS A 221 -36.18 15.10 -23.45
N LEU A 222 -36.61 16.36 -23.58
CA LEU A 222 -36.66 17.14 -24.82
C LEU A 222 -35.28 17.62 -25.29
N SER A 223 -34.23 17.50 -24.48
CA SER A 223 -32.85 17.80 -24.89
C SER A 223 -32.02 16.57 -25.21
N ALA A 224 -32.55 15.34 -24.99
CA ALA A 224 -31.80 14.08 -25.21
C ALA A 224 -31.63 13.77 -26.70
N GLU A 225 -32.44 14.35 -27.61
CA GLU A 225 -32.24 14.21 -29.05
C GLU A 225 -31.42 15.33 -29.69
N LEU A 226 -31.06 16.40 -28.93
CA LEU A 226 -30.34 17.56 -29.48
C LEU A 226 -29.12 18.02 -28.65
N SER A 227 -28.84 17.50 -27.48
CA SER A 227 -27.59 17.72 -26.78
C SER A 227 -26.71 16.45 -26.88
N PHE A 228 -25.84 16.39 -27.89
CA PHE A 228 -24.58 15.69 -27.75
C PHE A 228 -23.91 16.29 -26.51
N ARG A 229 -24.00 15.64 -25.34
CA ARG A 229 -23.13 15.96 -24.21
C ARG A 229 -21.72 15.77 -24.75
N GLU A 230 -21.02 16.86 -25.02
CA GLU A 230 -19.64 16.85 -25.46
C GLU A 230 -18.84 16.10 -24.41
N ILE A 231 -18.47 14.85 -24.71
CA ILE A 231 -17.64 14.05 -23.81
C ILE A 231 -16.29 14.72 -23.74
N ARG A 232 -15.96 15.29 -22.59
CA ARG A 232 -14.67 15.95 -22.37
C ARG A 232 -13.63 14.94 -21.89
N PRO A 233 -12.41 15.00 -22.44
CA PRO A 233 -11.32 14.13 -21.99
C PRO A 233 -10.95 14.42 -20.55
N ASN A 234 -10.77 13.38 -19.74
CA ASN A 234 -10.19 13.48 -18.42
C ASN A 234 -8.67 13.80 -18.47
N THR A 235 -8.05 14.04 -17.33
CA THR A 235 -6.62 14.41 -17.24
C THR A 235 -5.70 13.38 -17.88
N MET A 236 -5.96 12.07 -17.69
CA MET A 236 -5.19 10.99 -18.30
C MET A 236 -5.31 11.00 -19.84
N GLN A 237 -6.53 11.16 -20.34
CA GLN A 237 -6.82 11.16 -21.79
C GLN A 237 -6.19 12.37 -22.49
N LYS A 238 -6.18 13.55 -21.83
CA LYS A 238 -5.45 14.73 -22.30
C LYS A 238 -3.96 14.48 -22.37
N ARG A 239 -3.37 14.00 -21.26
CA ARG A 239 -1.93 13.68 -21.19
C ARG A 239 -1.51 12.67 -22.25
N LEU A 240 -2.32 11.64 -22.50
CA LEU A 240 -2.07 10.67 -23.56
C LEU A 240 -2.05 11.33 -24.94
N ALA A 241 -3.06 12.16 -25.24
CA ALA A 241 -3.15 12.87 -26.54
C ALA A 241 -1.94 13.79 -26.74
N ASP A 242 -1.52 14.54 -25.71
CA ASP A 242 -0.36 15.42 -25.76
C ASP A 242 0.94 14.64 -25.99
N ASN A 243 1.16 13.54 -25.26
CA ASN A 243 2.34 12.70 -25.40
C ASN A 243 2.39 12.02 -26.78
N LEU A 244 1.25 11.63 -27.32
CA LEU A 244 1.17 11.05 -28.65
C LEU A 244 1.44 12.08 -29.76
N LEU A 245 0.92 13.29 -29.61
CA LEU A 245 1.25 14.41 -30.52
C LEU A 245 2.76 14.72 -30.49
N ALA A 246 3.35 14.78 -29.30
CA ALA A 246 4.80 14.99 -29.14
C ALA A 246 5.61 13.86 -29.81
N LEU A 247 5.18 12.59 -29.68
CA LEU A 247 5.81 11.48 -30.38
C LEU A 247 5.72 11.65 -31.89
N MET A 248 4.56 12.06 -32.42
CA MET A 248 4.37 12.27 -33.86
C MET A 248 5.17 13.44 -34.43
N GLN A 249 5.39 14.50 -33.62
CA GLN A 249 6.15 15.70 -34.02
C GLN A 249 7.67 15.55 -33.86
N LYS A 250 8.13 14.55 -33.14
CA LYS A 250 9.56 14.33 -32.93
C LYS A 250 10.23 14.06 -34.27
N GLU A 251 11.04 15.01 -34.78
CA GLU A 251 11.86 14.81 -35.96
C GLU A 251 12.92 13.73 -35.64
N ASP A 252 13.02 12.73 -36.48
CA ASP A 252 14.06 11.73 -36.37
C ASP A 252 15.38 12.39 -36.77
N LEU A 253 16.21 12.77 -35.80
CA LEU A 253 17.56 13.28 -35.99
C LEU A 253 18.40 12.21 -36.71
N GLY A 254 18.29 12.16 -38.05
CA GLY A 254 19.06 11.26 -38.92
C GLY A 254 18.47 9.86 -39.15
N GLY A 255 17.22 9.61 -38.73
CA GLY A 255 16.51 8.34 -38.95
C GLY A 255 15.77 8.30 -40.28
N ASP A 256 15.61 7.09 -40.82
CA ASP A 256 14.83 6.83 -42.04
C ASP A 256 13.34 7.13 -41.78
N ILE A 257 12.78 8.10 -42.50
CA ILE A 257 11.35 8.53 -42.40
C ILE A 257 10.36 7.37 -42.67
N SER A 258 10.88 6.25 -43.20
CA SER A 258 10.09 5.03 -43.52
C SER A 258 9.75 4.14 -42.32
N VAL A 259 10.36 4.35 -41.15
CA VAL A 259 10.15 3.49 -39.97
C VAL A 259 8.91 3.94 -39.19
N PRO A 260 7.87 3.06 -39.02
CA PRO A 260 6.68 3.42 -38.25
C PRO A 260 7.01 3.82 -36.80
N LYS A 261 6.44 4.95 -36.32
CA LYS A 261 6.49 5.30 -34.90
C LYS A 261 5.68 4.31 -34.09
N LYS A 262 6.08 4.06 -32.84
CA LYS A 262 5.42 3.08 -31.96
C LYS A 262 5.19 3.70 -30.59
N GLY A 263 4.01 3.45 -30.01
CA GLY A 263 3.69 3.96 -28.68
C GLY A 263 2.77 3.02 -27.90
N LEU A 264 2.95 2.91 -26.59
CA LEU A 264 2.23 2.01 -25.71
C LEU A 264 1.51 2.80 -24.61
N LEU A 265 0.20 2.55 -24.45
CA LEU A 265 -0.60 2.96 -23.30
C LEU A 265 -0.74 1.80 -22.32
N ILE A 266 -0.28 1.99 -21.09
CA ILE A 266 -0.54 1.06 -20.00
C ILE A 266 -1.54 1.72 -19.05
N SER A 267 -2.75 1.12 -18.93
CA SER A 267 -3.78 1.70 -18.09
C SER A 267 -4.67 0.61 -17.48
N ALA A 268 -4.93 0.73 -16.18
CA ALA A 268 -5.73 -0.22 -15.42
C ALA A 268 -7.09 -0.51 -16.09
N THR A 269 -7.66 -1.68 -15.82
CA THR A 269 -8.98 -2.05 -16.33
C THR A 269 -10.03 -1.08 -15.79
N GLY A 270 -10.95 -0.62 -16.65
CA GLY A 270 -12.02 0.29 -16.25
C GLY A 270 -11.74 1.78 -16.39
N THR A 271 -10.52 2.20 -16.68
CA THR A 271 -10.10 3.61 -16.79
C THR A 271 -10.54 4.32 -18.09
N GLY A 272 -11.19 3.61 -19.03
CA GLY A 272 -11.65 4.18 -20.30
C GLY A 272 -10.58 4.21 -21.40
N LYS A 273 -9.74 3.17 -21.54
CA LYS A 273 -8.71 3.04 -22.59
C LYS A 273 -9.24 3.30 -24.00
N THR A 274 -10.40 2.76 -24.34
CA THR A 274 -11.03 2.94 -25.67
C THR A 274 -11.37 4.41 -25.95
N TYR A 275 -11.91 5.12 -24.93
CA TYR A 275 -12.14 6.57 -25.05
C TYR A 275 -10.82 7.35 -25.14
N ALA A 276 -9.81 6.93 -24.40
CA ALA A 276 -8.47 7.53 -24.45
C ALA A 276 -7.87 7.45 -25.86
N SER A 277 -7.97 6.28 -26.51
CA SER A 277 -7.50 6.12 -27.89
C SER A 277 -8.31 6.93 -28.89
N ALA A 278 -9.62 7.03 -28.70
CA ALA A 278 -10.48 7.86 -29.56
C ALA A 278 -10.10 9.37 -29.45
N PHE A 279 -9.86 9.90 -28.23
CA PHE A 279 -9.40 11.28 -28.04
C PHE A 279 -8.00 11.49 -28.63
N ALA A 280 -7.11 10.52 -28.50
CA ALA A 280 -5.77 10.57 -29.07
C ALA A 280 -5.83 10.62 -30.61
N LEU A 281 -6.67 9.79 -31.25
CA LEU A 281 -6.89 9.84 -32.69
C LEU A 281 -7.54 11.15 -33.17
N LYS A 282 -8.51 11.65 -32.40
CA LYS A 282 -9.12 12.98 -32.66
C LYS A 282 -8.06 14.10 -32.69
N ALA A 283 -7.06 14.02 -31.81
CA ALA A 283 -5.95 14.98 -31.77
C ALA A 283 -4.99 14.84 -32.97
N ILE A 284 -4.65 13.60 -33.36
CA ILE A 284 -3.72 13.31 -34.48
C ILE A 284 -4.37 13.58 -35.85
N ARG A 285 -5.69 13.36 -35.99
CA ARG A 285 -6.46 13.48 -37.24
C ARG A 285 -5.91 12.61 -38.39
N PRO A 286 -5.83 11.28 -38.22
CA PRO A 286 -5.39 10.38 -39.28
C PRO A 286 -6.39 10.44 -40.44
N LYS A 287 -5.94 10.24 -41.66
CA LYS A 287 -6.84 10.09 -42.79
C LYS A 287 -7.59 8.74 -42.71
N ARG A 288 -6.85 7.71 -42.34
CA ARG A 288 -7.43 6.36 -42.20
C ARG A 288 -6.80 5.62 -41.01
N ALA A 289 -7.64 4.93 -40.20
CA ALA A 289 -7.17 4.20 -39.03
C ALA A 289 -7.80 2.79 -38.95
N LEU A 290 -7.01 1.84 -38.41
CA LEU A 290 -7.46 0.48 -38.12
C LEU A 290 -7.43 0.25 -36.61
N PHE A 291 -8.53 -0.25 -36.04
CA PHE A 291 -8.64 -0.64 -34.64
C PHE A 291 -8.76 -2.18 -34.56
N LEU A 292 -7.72 -2.81 -33.99
CA LEU A 292 -7.61 -4.25 -33.89
C LEU A 292 -7.95 -4.74 -32.48
N VAL A 293 -8.84 -5.72 -32.40
CA VAL A 293 -9.26 -6.35 -31.13
C VAL A 293 -9.31 -7.87 -31.26
N HIS A 294 -9.41 -8.53 -30.12
CA HIS A 294 -9.50 -10.01 -30.07
C HIS A 294 -10.93 -10.53 -30.28
N ARG A 295 -11.97 -9.73 -29.94
CA ARG A 295 -13.38 -10.16 -29.97
C ARG A 295 -14.26 -9.18 -30.73
N GLU A 296 -15.23 -9.75 -31.48
CA GLU A 296 -16.20 -8.99 -32.30
C GLU A 296 -16.97 -7.93 -31.50
N GLN A 297 -17.47 -8.27 -30.33
CA GLN A 297 -18.22 -7.35 -29.47
C GLN A 297 -17.42 -6.14 -29.04
N ILE A 298 -16.13 -6.35 -28.69
CA ILE A 298 -15.24 -5.24 -28.36
C ILE A 298 -15.10 -4.31 -29.56
N ALA A 299 -14.98 -4.87 -30.77
CA ALA A 299 -14.90 -4.04 -31.99
C ALA A 299 -16.16 -3.18 -32.18
N ARG A 300 -17.35 -3.75 -32.07
CA ARG A 300 -18.63 -3.04 -32.20
C ARG A 300 -18.80 -1.97 -31.09
N LYS A 301 -18.46 -2.30 -29.85
CA LYS A 301 -18.55 -1.37 -28.72
C LYS A 301 -17.52 -0.23 -28.86
N SER A 302 -16.31 -0.52 -29.35
CA SER A 302 -15.27 0.46 -29.61
C SER A 302 -15.66 1.41 -30.73
N LEU A 303 -16.30 0.91 -31.81
CA LEU A 303 -16.87 1.74 -32.87
C LEU A 303 -17.85 2.78 -32.30
N GLN A 304 -18.76 2.35 -31.41
CA GLN A 304 -19.71 3.29 -30.78
C GLN A 304 -18.99 4.34 -29.94
N SER A 305 -17.99 3.94 -29.15
CA SER A 305 -17.19 4.86 -28.35
C SER A 305 -16.45 5.90 -29.19
N TYR A 306 -15.88 5.47 -30.31
CA TYR A 306 -15.21 6.36 -31.27
C TYR A 306 -16.19 7.35 -31.91
N ARG A 307 -17.36 6.86 -32.32
CA ARG A 307 -18.43 7.74 -32.88
C ARG A 307 -18.86 8.79 -31.85
N HIS A 308 -18.98 8.44 -30.60
CA HIS A 308 -19.32 9.41 -29.54
C HIS A 308 -18.24 10.50 -29.32
N VAL A 309 -16.94 10.16 -29.49
CA VAL A 309 -15.83 11.11 -29.26
C VAL A 309 -15.53 11.95 -30.50
N MET A 310 -15.50 11.30 -31.69
CA MET A 310 -15.01 11.89 -32.92
C MET A 310 -16.16 12.41 -33.81
N GLY A 311 -17.40 12.07 -33.45
CA GLY A 311 -18.58 12.56 -34.16
C GLY A 311 -18.75 12.00 -35.58
N ASN A 312 -19.27 12.83 -36.50
CA ASN A 312 -19.51 12.47 -37.89
C ASN A 312 -18.40 12.91 -38.86
N ASP A 313 -17.28 13.40 -38.32
CA ASP A 313 -16.13 13.84 -39.14
C ASP A 313 -15.43 12.65 -39.84
N TYR A 314 -15.76 11.42 -39.43
CA TYR A 314 -15.24 10.17 -39.97
C TYR A 314 -16.35 9.17 -40.28
N THR A 315 -16.10 8.32 -41.26
CA THR A 315 -16.94 7.15 -41.55
C THR A 315 -16.40 5.94 -40.79
N TYR A 316 -17.32 5.11 -40.25
CA TYR A 316 -16.95 3.96 -39.41
C TYR A 316 -17.46 2.66 -40.01
N GLY A 317 -16.63 1.61 -39.99
CA GLY A 317 -17.01 0.29 -40.48
C GLY A 317 -16.41 -0.83 -39.64
N VAL A 318 -16.95 -2.02 -39.80
CA VAL A 318 -16.47 -3.26 -39.19
C VAL A 318 -15.94 -4.23 -40.25
N PHE A 319 -14.83 -4.93 -39.87
CA PHE A 319 -14.25 -5.99 -40.68
C PHE A 319 -14.15 -7.26 -39.80
N ILE A 320 -15.29 -7.98 -39.77
CA ILE A 320 -15.50 -9.08 -38.80
C ILE A 320 -16.30 -10.20 -39.51
N GLY A 321 -15.75 -11.42 -39.52
CA GLY A 321 -16.42 -12.57 -40.10
C GLY A 321 -16.91 -12.34 -41.53
N GLN A 322 -18.23 -12.35 -41.75
CA GLN A 322 -18.85 -12.09 -43.04
C GLN A 322 -19.13 -10.60 -43.31
N GLN A 323 -19.12 -9.75 -42.28
CA GLN A 323 -19.34 -8.32 -42.42
C GLN A 323 -17.99 -7.62 -42.69
N GLN A 324 -17.82 -7.15 -43.93
CA GLN A 324 -16.55 -6.59 -44.44
C GLN A 324 -16.75 -5.21 -45.06
N GLU A 325 -16.86 -4.21 -44.22
CA GLU A 325 -16.96 -2.79 -44.60
C GLU A 325 -15.58 -2.19 -44.72
N THR A 326 -15.02 -2.21 -45.90
CA THR A 326 -13.60 -1.83 -46.17
C THR A 326 -13.39 -0.39 -46.59
N ASP A 327 -14.39 0.28 -47.17
CA ASP A 327 -14.34 1.64 -47.64
C ASP A 327 -14.80 2.61 -46.53
N ARG A 328 -14.05 2.66 -45.41
CA ARG A 328 -14.33 3.52 -44.25
C ARG A 328 -13.03 4.15 -43.74
N ASP A 329 -13.16 5.34 -43.14
CA ASP A 329 -12.01 6.06 -42.59
C ASP A 329 -11.46 5.33 -41.34
N ILE A 330 -12.35 4.82 -40.47
CA ILE A 330 -11.95 4.05 -39.30
C ILE A 330 -12.59 2.66 -39.35
N VAL A 331 -11.76 1.65 -39.47
CA VAL A 331 -12.14 0.25 -39.59
C VAL A 331 -11.87 -0.47 -38.25
N PHE A 332 -12.87 -1.15 -37.72
CA PHE A 332 -12.77 -1.98 -36.50
C PHE A 332 -12.76 -3.45 -36.94
N ALA A 333 -11.65 -4.14 -36.63
CA ALA A 333 -11.46 -5.52 -37.08
C ALA A 333 -11.07 -6.44 -35.94
N THR A 334 -11.40 -7.73 -36.08
CA THR A 334 -10.83 -8.75 -35.22
C THR A 334 -9.50 -9.24 -35.78
N MET A 335 -8.54 -9.55 -34.88
CA MET A 335 -7.25 -10.11 -35.25
C MET A 335 -7.36 -11.32 -36.17
N GLN A 336 -8.29 -12.25 -35.83
CA GLN A 336 -8.51 -13.47 -36.60
C GLN A 336 -8.97 -13.20 -38.03
N THR A 337 -9.92 -12.26 -38.22
CA THR A 337 -10.40 -11.89 -39.55
C THR A 337 -9.29 -11.21 -40.34
N MET A 338 -8.52 -10.32 -39.67
CA MET A 338 -7.45 -9.61 -40.37
C MET A 338 -6.36 -10.58 -40.86
N VAL A 339 -5.88 -11.49 -39.98
CA VAL A 339 -4.85 -12.49 -40.36
C VAL A 339 -5.28 -13.34 -41.54
N LYS A 340 -6.54 -13.76 -41.54
CA LYS A 340 -7.09 -14.61 -42.65
C LYS A 340 -7.04 -13.90 -44.00
N HIS A 341 -7.08 -12.57 -44.02
CA HIS A 341 -7.14 -11.74 -45.23
C HIS A 341 -5.89 -10.89 -45.48
N LEU A 342 -4.73 -11.23 -44.90
CA LEU A 342 -3.50 -10.48 -45.09
C LEU A 342 -2.97 -10.51 -46.53
N ASN A 343 -3.00 -11.69 -47.18
CA ASN A 343 -2.40 -11.88 -48.51
C ASN A 343 -3.35 -11.59 -49.66
N ASP A 344 -4.61 -11.93 -49.50
CA ASP A 344 -5.62 -11.84 -50.57
C ASP A 344 -6.77 -10.85 -50.22
N GLY A 345 -6.59 -10.06 -49.21
CA GLY A 345 -7.58 -9.15 -48.66
C GLY A 345 -7.62 -7.78 -49.33
N PRO A 346 -8.58 -6.94 -48.88
CA PRO A 346 -8.86 -5.65 -49.51
C PRO A 346 -7.92 -4.50 -49.08
N PHE A 347 -6.96 -4.78 -48.16
CA PHE A 347 -6.11 -3.74 -47.60
C PHE A 347 -4.65 -3.89 -48.04
N SER A 348 -4.07 -2.82 -48.57
CA SER A 348 -2.65 -2.73 -48.87
C SER A 348 -1.82 -2.41 -47.60
N PRO A 349 -0.50 -2.67 -47.59
CA PRO A 349 0.35 -2.40 -46.46
C PRO A 349 0.35 -0.94 -45.96
N THR A 350 0.01 0.02 -46.80
CA THR A 350 0.06 1.48 -46.53
C THR A 350 -1.30 2.13 -46.40
N ASP A 351 -2.37 1.36 -46.36
CA ASP A 351 -3.75 1.88 -46.35
C ASP A 351 -4.10 2.65 -45.06
N PHE A 352 -3.45 2.37 -43.96
CA PHE A 352 -3.73 2.99 -42.68
C PHE A 352 -2.60 3.87 -42.17
N ASP A 353 -2.92 5.13 -41.81
CA ASP A 353 -1.97 6.03 -41.14
C ASP A 353 -1.68 5.58 -39.71
N VAL A 354 -2.70 5.08 -39.00
CA VAL A 354 -2.61 4.66 -37.60
C VAL A 354 -3.26 3.28 -37.43
N ILE A 355 -2.56 2.39 -36.76
CA ILE A 355 -3.13 1.10 -36.33
C ILE A 355 -3.11 1.04 -34.82
N VAL A 356 -4.29 0.89 -34.21
CA VAL A 356 -4.49 0.73 -32.78
C VAL A 356 -4.70 -0.74 -32.47
N ILE A 357 -3.97 -1.26 -31.47
CA ILE A 357 -4.11 -2.65 -31.01
C ILE A 357 -4.56 -2.62 -29.54
N ASP A 358 -5.74 -3.16 -29.27
CA ASP A 358 -6.21 -3.33 -27.89
C ASP A 358 -5.78 -4.67 -27.32
N GLU A 359 -5.56 -4.72 -26.01
CA GLU A 359 -5.09 -5.88 -25.24
C GLU A 359 -3.81 -6.51 -25.81
N VAL A 360 -2.80 -5.64 -26.08
CA VAL A 360 -1.52 -6.06 -26.71
C VAL A 360 -0.72 -7.08 -25.91
N HIS A 361 -1.04 -7.32 -24.64
CA HIS A 361 -0.42 -8.40 -23.89
C HIS A 361 -0.64 -9.78 -24.51
N ARG A 362 -1.59 -9.91 -25.43
CA ARG A 362 -1.81 -11.11 -26.24
C ARG A 362 -0.94 -11.18 -27.50
N ALA A 363 -0.14 -10.16 -27.79
CA ALA A 363 0.61 -9.99 -29.03
C ALA A 363 1.76 -11.00 -29.27
N GLY A 364 2.03 -11.93 -28.34
CA GLY A 364 3.00 -13.01 -28.53
C GLY A 364 2.57 -14.11 -29.51
N ALA A 365 1.30 -14.11 -29.96
CA ALA A 365 0.81 -15.05 -30.96
C ALA A 365 1.30 -14.66 -32.36
N ASP A 366 1.57 -15.66 -33.21
CA ASP A 366 2.07 -15.48 -34.59
C ASP A 366 1.16 -14.55 -35.42
N SER A 367 -0.12 -14.50 -35.09
CA SER A 367 -1.11 -13.62 -35.73
C SER A 367 -0.78 -12.13 -35.61
N TYR A 368 -0.27 -11.68 -34.45
CA TYR A 368 0.11 -10.26 -34.26
C TYR A 368 1.37 -9.91 -35.03
N LYS A 369 2.37 -10.82 -35.01
CA LYS A 369 3.61 -10.64 -35.76
C LYS A 369 3.32 -10.52 -37.26
N SER A 370 2.53 -11.42 -37.81
CA SER A 370 2.12 -11.40 -39.23
C SER A 370 1.45 -10.09 -39.64
N ILE A 371 0.56 -9.53 -38.79
CA ILE A 371 -0.09 -8.25 -39.05
C ILE A 371 0.93 -7.10 -39.00
N MET A 372 1.81 -7.08 -38.00
CA MET A 372 2.81 -5.99 -37.86
C MET A 372 3.91 -6.06 -38.94
N GLU A 373 4.18 -7.24 -39.46
CA GLU A 373 5.09 -7.43 -40.61
C GLU A 373 4.45 -7.01 -41.94
N HIS A 374 3.14 -7.14 -42.08
CA HIS A 374 2.42 -6.79 -43.33
C HIS A 374 2.22 -5.30 -43.46
N PHE A 375 1.65 -4.62 -42.43
CA PHE A 375 1.29 -3.21 -42.51
C PHE A 375 2.46 -2.27 -42.20
N ARG A 376 2.42 -1.07 -42.80
CA ARG A 376 3.41 0.02 -42.64
C ARG A 376 2.70 1.35 -42.32
N PRO A 377 2.00 1.43 -41.14
CA PRO A 377 1.38 2.68 -40.73
C PRO A 377 2.43 3.71 -40.34
N LYS A 378 2.04 4.98 -40.23
CA LYS A 378 2.87 6.02 -39.60
C LYS A 378 3.03 5.79 -38.09
N LEU A 379 2.00 5.20 -37.45
CA LEU A 379 1.96 4.94 -36.03
C LEU A 379 1.35 3.58 -35.69
N TRP A 380 2.05 2.78 -34.92
CA TRP A 380 1.51 1.67 -34.16
C TRP A 380 1.19 2.13 -32.75
N PHE A 381 -0.06 2.02 -32.32
CA PHE A 381 -0.51 2.41 -30.98
C PHE A 381 -1.07 1.21 -30.24
N GLY A 382 -0.33 0.74 -29.23
CA GLY A 382 -0.73 -0.38 -28.38
C GLY A 382 -1.40 0.07 -27.09
N MET A 383 -2.37 -0.73 -26.62
CA MET A 383 -3.04 -0.50 -25.33
C MET A 383 -3.12 -1.80 -24.54
N THR A 384 -2.83 -1.75 -23.24
CA THR A 384 -3.01 -2.88 -22.32
C THR A 384 -3.18 -2.40 -20.87
N ALA A 385 -3.79 -3.24 -20.03
CA ALA A 385 -3.78 -3.03 -18.59
C ALA A 385 -2.54 -3.67 -17.93
N THR A 386 -2.04 -4.76 -18.51
CA THR A 386 -0.96 -5.61 -17.95
C THR A 386 -0.02 -6.02 -19.08
N PRO A 387 1.07 -5.25 -19.30
CA PRO A 387 2.08 -5.63 -20.30
C PRO A 387 2.94 -6.81 -19.85
N GLU A 388 2.95 -7.12 -18.56
CA GLU A 388 3.71 -8.20 -17.95
C GLU A 388 3.09 -9.55 -18.30
N ARG A 389 3.86 -10.43 -18.93
CA ARG A 389 3.43 -11.77 -19.36
C ARG A 389 4.19 -12.89 -18.64
N PRO A 390 3.47 -13.93 -18.18
CA PRO A 390 4.11 -15.09 -17.53
C PRO A 390 5.05 -15.89 -18.46
N ASP A 391 4.79 -15.87 -19.78
CA ASP A 391 5.58 -16.58 -20.78
C ASP A 391 6.89 -15.85 -21.17
N GLY A 392 7.12 -14.67 -20.63
CA GLY A 392 8.35 -13.90 -20.86
C GLY A 392 8.42 -13.16 -22.18
N PHE A 393 7.31 -13.00 -22.89
CA PHE A 393 7.30 -12.20 -24.11
C PHE A 393 7.40 -10.71 -23.80
N ASP A 394 8.28 -10.00 -24.52
CA ASP A 394 8.53 -8.57 -24.36
C ASP A 394 7.52 -7.72 -25.16
N VAL A 395 6.46 -7.28 -24.47
CA VAL A 395 5.45 -6.38 -25.04
C VAL A 395 6.02 -4.96 -25.20
N TYR A 396 6.91 -4.52 -24.34
CA TYR A 396 7.49 -3.18 -24.40
C TYR A 396 8.38 -3.03 -25.65
N GLY A 397 9.24 -4.03 -25.92
CA GLY A 397 10.09 -4.05 -27.10
C GLY A 397 9.29 -4.05 -28.41
N LEU A 398 8.11 -4.69 -28.44
CA LEU A 398 7.21 -4.66 -29.60
C LEU A 398 6.82 -3.22 -29.97
N PHE A 399 6.70 -2.32 -28.99
CA PHE A 399 6.39 -0.89 -29.15
C PHE A 399 7.60 0.03 -29.00
N GLY A 400 8.83 -0.50 -29.18
CA GLY A 400 10.08 0.29 -29.14
C GLY A 400 10.33 0.93 -27.77
N HIS A 401 9.85 0.33 -26.68
CA HIS A 401 9.95 0.81 -25.30
C HIS A 401 9.34 2.22 -25.07
N ASN A 402 8.52 2.72 -26.01
CA ASN A 402 7.88 4.03 -25.92
C ASN A 402 6.59 3.95 -25.12
N ILE A 403 6.64 4.18 -23.82
CA ILE A 403 5.47 4.25 -22.94
C ILE A 403 4.93 5.68 -22.98
N LEU A 404 3.79 5.87 -23.62
CA LEU A 404 3.13 7.17 -23.74
C LEU A 404 2.53 7.61 -22.41
N THR A 405 1.87 6.69 -21.73
CA THR A 405 1.24 6.94 -20.43
C THR A 405 1.11 5.61 -19.69
N GLU A 406 1.43 5.62 -18.40
CA GLU A 406 1.24 4.48 -17.51
C GLU A 406 0.38 4.92 -16.32
N ILE A 407 -0.77 4.25 -16.12
CA ILE A 407 -1.70 4.48 -15.01
C ILE A 407 -2.08 3.13 -14.41
N ARG A 408 -1.53 2.82 -13.25
CA ARG A 408 -1.85 1.63 -12.47
C ARG A 408 -3.05 1.87 -11.57
N LEU A 409 -3.51 0.81 -10.88
CA LEU A 409 -4.72 0.83 -10.04
C LEU A 409 -4.73 2.01 -9.05
N GLN A 410 -3.64 2.22 -8.30
CA GLN A 410 -3.54 3.30 -7.32
C GLN A 410 -3.72 4.68 -7.97
N GLN A 411 -2.96 4.97 -9.01
CA GLN A 411 -3.05 6.23 -9.73
C GLN A 411 -4.44 6.43 -10.37
N ALA A 412 -5.08 5.34 -10.79
CA ALA A 412 -6.44 5.39 -11.33
C ALA A 412 -7.48 5.76 -10.25
N LEU A 413 -7.32 5.27 -9.03
CA LEU A 413 -8.14 5.64 -7.87
C LEU A 413 -7.88 7.07 -7.42
N GLU A 414 -6.61 7.50 -7.37
CA GLU A 414 -6.19 8.88 -7.05
C GLU A 414 -6.79 9.92 -8.00
N ASN A 415 -6.83 9.59 -9.27
CA ASN A 415 -7.37 10.46 -10.32
C ASN A 415 -8.88 10.29 -10.53
N ASP A 416 -9.57 9.63 -9.61
CA ASP A 416 -11.03 9.40 -9.68
C ASP A 416 -11.48 8.77 -11.02
N LEU A 417 -10.67 7.87 -11.59
CA LEU A 417 -10.99 7.15 -12.83
C LEU A 417 -11.76 5.86 -12.59
N LEU A 418 -11.74 5.34 -11.37
CA LEU A 418 -12.39 4.11 -10.95
C LEU A 418 -13.37 4.36 -9.81
N CYS A 419 -14.34 3.45 -9.66
CA CYS A 419 -15.21 3.39 -8.51
C CYS A 419 -14.38 3.02 -7.26
N PRO A 420 -14.54 3.70 -6.13
CA PRO A 420 -13.87 3.32 -4.89
C PRO A 420 -14.31 1.94 -4.42
N PHE A 421 -13.50 1.32 -3.55
CA PHE A 421 -13.82 0.03 -2.99
C PHE A 421 -13.53 -0.04 -1.48
N HIS A 422 -14.27 -0.93 -0.81
CA HIS A 422 -14.00 -1.32 0.57
C HIS A 422 -13.63 -2.80 0.58
N TYR A 423 -12.37 -3.08 0.91
CA TYR A 423 -11.83 -4.43 0.96
C TYR A 423 -11.84 -4.97 2.38
N PHE A 424 -12.39 -6.17 2.54
CA PHE A 424 -12.43 -6.90 3.79
C PHE A 424 -11.76 -8.27 3.64
N GLY A 425 -10.60 -8.42 4.24
CA GLY A 425 -9.92 -9.70 4.41
C GLY A 425 -10.51 -10.43 5.60
N ILE A 426 -11.21 -11.55 5.36
CA ILE A 426 -12.00 -12.26 6.33
C ILE A 426 -11.44 -13.67 6.50
N SER A 427 -11.38 -14.15 7.75
CA SER A 427 -11.01 -15.55 8.02
C SER A 427 -12.07 -16.51 7.46
N GLY A 428 -11.61 -17.56 6.82
CA GLY A 428 -12.47 -18.71 6.50
C GLY A 428 -12.99 -19.41 7.75
N LEU A 429 -14.01 -20.26 7.60
CA LEU A 429 -14.51 -21.08 8.71
C LEU A 429 -13.41 -22.02 9.23
N GLU A 430 -13.13 -21.94 10.52
CA GLU A 430 -12.36 -22.92 11.27
C GLU A 430 -13.32 -23.96 11.87
N ILE A 431 -13.20 -25.22 11.47
CA ILE A 431 -13.92 -26.31 12.12
C ILE A 431 -12.88 -27.18 12.83
N ASN A 432 -12.91 -27.21 14.16
CA ASN A 432 -12.01 -27.96 15.05
C ASN A 432 -10.51 -27.58 14.96
N ASP A 433 -10.17 -26.30 15.11
CA ASP A 433 -8.77 -25.78 15.15
C ASP A 433 -7.85 -26.21 14.00
N LYS A 434 -8.40 -26.67 12.89
CA LYS A 434 -7.63 -27.01 11.69
C LYS A 434 -8.16 -26.25 10.48
N ASP A 435 -7.28 -25.45 9.91
CA ASP A 435 -7.52 -24.84 8.61
C ASP A 435 -7.68 -25.90 7.52
N TYR A 436 -8.64 -25.63 6.62
CA TYR A 436 -8.86 -26.53 5.48
C TYR A 436 -7.83 -26.24 4.39
N GLU A 437 -6.97 -27.21 4.09
CA GLU A 437 -6.24 -27.19 2.84
C GLU A 437 -7.21 -27.30 1.66
N LEU A 438 -6.91 -26.62 0.55
CA LEU A 438 -7.66 -26.71 -0.73
C LEU A 438 -7.90 -28.15 -1.24
N LYS A 439 -7.28 -29.14 -0.60
CA LYS A 439 -7.36 -30.56 -0.97
C LYS A 439 -8.61 -31.25 -0.44
N ASP A 440 -9.28 -30.70 0.58
CA ASP A 440 -10.50 -31.31 1.13
C ASP A 440 -11.76 -30.69 0.50
N PHE A 441 -12.05 -31.13 -0.70
CA PHE A 441 -13.14 -30.61 -1.54
C PHE A 441 -14.53 -30.66 -0.85
N SER A 442 -14.80 -31.70 -0.03
CA SER A 442 -16.09 -31.83 0.66
C SER A 442 -16.36 -30.65 1.62
N LYS A 443 -15.31 -30.10 2.18
CA LYS A 443 -15.35 -28.96 3.11
C LYS A 443 -15.50 -27.63 2.38
N LEU A 444 -14.90 -27.49 1.19
CA LEU A 444 -15.03 -26.29 0.36
C LEU A 444 -16.46 -25.98 -0.07
N VAL A 445 -17.34 -26.98 -0.04
CA VAL A 445 -18.76 -26.88 -0.42
C VAL A 445 -19.69 -27.26 0.73
N SER A 446 -19.24 -27.23 1.98
CA SER A 446 -20.10 -27.52 3.14
C SER A 446 -21.21 -26.48 3.30
N ASP A 447 -22.32 -26.87 3.94
CA ASP A 447 -23.43 -25.94 4.19
C ASP A 447 -23.02 -24.83 5.16
N ASP A 448 -22.24 -25.16 6.20
CA ASP A 448 -21.70 -24.17 7.16
C ASP A 448 -20.87 -23.09 6.45
N ARG A 449 -20.05 -23.49 5.47
CA ARG A 449 -19.27 -22.51 4.68
C ARG A 449 -20.17 -21.63 3.81
N VAL A 450 -21.20 -22.21 3.20
CA VAL A 450 -22.17 -21.45 2.41
C VAL A 450 -22.88 -20.44 3.28
N ASP A 451 -23.37 -20.85 4.46
CA ASP A 451 -24.06 -19.97 5.39
C ASP A 451 -23.12 -18.87 5.94
N HIS A 452 -21.84 -19.22 6.17
CA HIS A 452 -20.84 -18.23 6.55
C HIS A 452 -20.61 -17.19 5.45
N ILE A 453 -20.43 -17.61 4.19
CA ILE A 453 -20.25 -16.68 3.06
C ILE A 453 -21.45 -15.75 2.93
N LEU A 454 -22.68 -16.30 3.02
CA LEU A 454 -23.90 -15.50 2.94
C LEU A 454 -24.01 -14.51 4.09
N LYS A 455 -23.72 -14.94 5.31
CA LYS A 455 -23.71 -14.08 6.49
C LYS A 455 -22.71 -12.92 6.35
N GLN A 456 -21.51 -13.17 5.82
CA GLN A 456 -20.53 -12.11 5.60
C GLN A 456 -20.93 -11.20 4.44
N SER A 457 -21.45 -11.76 3.34
CA SER A 457 -21.96 -11.00 2.20
C SER A 457 -23.08 -10.04 2.61
N ASP A 458 -24.02 -10.51 3.44
CA ASP A 458 -25.08 -9.67 4.00
C ASP A 458 -24.53 -8.62 4.98
N TYR A 459 -23.63 -9.03 5.89
CA TYR A 459 -23.08 -8.13 6.92
C TYR A 459 -22.35 -6.94 6.31
N TYR A 460 -21.42 -7.14 5.38
CA TYR A 460 -20.68 -6.04 4.73
C TYR A 460 -21.50 -5.34 3.64
N GLY A 461 -22.52 -5.99 3.12
CA GLY A 461 -23.50 -5.40 2.21
C GLY A 461 -22.95 -4.99 0.85
N TYR A 462 -23.58 -4.01 0.25
CA TYR A 462 -23.28 -3.51 -1.10
C TYR A 462 -23.80 -2.08 -1.28
N SER A 463 -23.27 -1.38 -2.27
CA SER A 463 -23.79 -0.07 -2.71
C SER A 463 -24.88 -0.24 -3.78
N GLY A 464 -25.87 0.65 -3.77
CA GLY A 464 -26.97 0.61 -4.75
C GLY A 464 -28.24 -0.07 -4.22
N SER A 465 -29.19 -0.31 -5.14
CA SER A 465 -30.54 -0.80 -4.82
C SER A 465 -30.61 -2.30 -4.62
N ARG A 466 -29.73 -3.06 -5.25
CA ARG A 466 -29.75 -4.54 -5.32
C ARG A 466 -28.33 -5.10 -5.37
N LEU A 467 -28.14 -6.26 -4.75
CA LEU A 467 -26.89 -7.03 -4.83
C LEU A 467 -26.65 -7.53 -6.26
N LYS A 468 -25.43 -7.32 -6.74
CA LYS A 468 -24.92 -7.78 -8.04
C LYS A 468 -23.48 -8.22 -7.83
N ALA A 469 -23.30 -9.52 -7.55
CA ALA A 469 -22.04 -10.07 -7.08
C ALA A 469 -21.34 -10.99 -8.08
N LEU A 470 -20.00 -10.90 -8.12
CA LEU A 470 -19.12 -11.86 -8.76
C LEU A 470 -18.41 -12.69 -7.69
N VAL A 471 -18.40 -14.01 -7.84
CA VAL A 471 -17.72 -14.94 -6.93
C VAL A 471 -16.63 -15.70 -7.69
N PHE A 472 -15.38 -15.55 -7.23
CA PHE A 472 -14.23 -16.23 -7.80
C PHE A 472 -13.85 -17.45 -6.96
N CYS A 473 -14.01 -18.65 -7.54
CA CYS A 473 -13.76 -19.93 -6.91
C CYS A 473 -12.40 -20.53 -7.31
N SER A 474 -11.93 -21.53 -6.57
CA SER A 474 -10.69 -22.25 -6.87
C SER A 474 -10.83 -23.26 -8.01
N SER A 475 -12.04 -23.79 -8.23
CA SER A 475 -12.34 -24.77 -9.29
C SER A 475 -13.75 -24.60 -9.87
N ASN A 476 -13.96 -25.08 -11.09
CA ASN A 476 -15.28 -25.07 -11.74
C ASN A 476 -16.30 -25.92 -10.99
N GLU A 477 -15.87 -27.01 -10.37
CA GLU A 477 -16.76 -27.89 -9.59
C GLU A 477 -17.22 -27.20 -8.30
N GLU A 478 -16.32 -26.48 -7.59
CA GLU A 478 -16.67 -25.63 -6.46
C GLU A 478 -17.70 -24.57 -6.87
N ALA A 479 -17.44 -23.86 -7.97
CA ALA A 479 -18.34 -22.83 -8.48
C ALA A 479 -19.74 -23.39 -8.79
N ARG A 480 -19.81 -24.57 -9.41
CA ARG A 480 -21.08 -25.25 -9.74
C ARG A 480 -21.86 -25.62 -8.48
N LEU A 481 -21.22 -26.29 -7.53
CA LEU A 481 -21.88 -26.77 -6.32
C LEU A 481 -22.28 -25.60 -5.39
N LEU A 482 -21.46 -24.58 -5.23
CA LEU A 482 -21.82 -23.38 -4.48
C LEU A 482 -23.03 -22.68 -5.12
N SER A 483 -23.05 -22.50 -6.45
CA SER A 483 -24.20 -21.92 -7.14
C SER A 483 -25.49 -22.73 -6.89
N GLN A 484 -25.44 -24.06 -6.93
CA GLN A 484 -26.60 -24.91 -6.60
C GLN A 484 -27.07 -24.72 -5.16
N LYS A 485 -26.15 -24.66 -4.20
CA LYS A 485 -26.50 -24.48 -2.78
C LYS A 485 -27.04 -23.08 -2.48
N PHE A 486 -26.58 -22.06 -3.17
CA PHE A 486 -27.13 -20.70 -3.08
C PHE A 486 -28.54 -20.66 -3.67
N ASN A 487 -28.78 -21.31 -4.82
CA ASN A 487 -30.13 -21.43 -5.40
C ASN A 487 -31.09 -22.18 -4.47
N ALA A 488 -30.63 -23.22 -3.77
CA ALA A 488 -31.43 -23.95 -2.78
C ALA A 488 -31.85 -23.09 -1.57
N ARG A 489 -31.17 -21.96 -1.33
CA ARG A 489 -31.47 -20.96 -0.29
C ARG A 489 -32.31 -19.78 -0.81
N GLY A 490 -32.86 -19.90 -2.03
CA GLY A 490 -33.74 -18.91 -2.64
C GLY A 490 -33.03 -17.76 -3.35
N LEU A 491 -31.70 -17.82 -3.52
CA LEU A 491 -30.94 -16.85 -4.28
C LEU A 491 -30.91 -17.21 -5.77
N ARG A 492 -30.73 -16.22 -6.63
CA ARG A 492 -30.71 -16.41 -8.10
C ARG A 492 -29.29 -16.39 -8.59
N THR A 493 -28.74 -17.56 -8.87
CA THR A 493 -27.32 -17.69 -9.22
C THR A 493 -27.08 -18.58 -10.44
N VAL A 494 -25.95 -18.35 -11.09
CA VAL A 494 -25.44 -19.18 -12.18
C VAL A 494 -23.93 -19.38 -12.02
N HIS A 495 -23.41 -20.56 -12.39
CA HIS A 495 -21.98 -20.75 -12.55
C HIS A 495 -21.63 -20.67 -14.04
N LEU A 496 -20.45 -20.15 -14.36
CA LEU A 496 -19.92 -20.08 -15.71
C LEU A 496 -18.51 -20.68 -15.76
N SER A 497 -18.27 -21.48 -16.80
CA SER A 497 -17.01 -22.19 -17.09
C SER A 497 -16.42 -21.83 -18.45
N GLY A 498 -15.20 -22.25 -18.72
CA GLY A 498 -14.60 -22.11 -20.07
C GLY A 498 -15.37 -22.74 -21.18
N ASN A 499 -16.20 -23.76 -20.90
CA ASN A 499 -17.00 -24.53 -21.85
C ASN A 499 -18.30 -23.84 -22.24
N ASP A 500 -18.75 -22.82 -21.49
CA ASP A 500 -20.00 -22.13 -21.80
C ASP A 500 -19.85 -21.25 -23.03
N SER A 501 -20.91 -21.21 -23.85
CA SER A 501 -20.94 -20.37 -25.04
C SER A 501 -20.87 -18.89 -24.72
N GLN A 502 -20.41 -18.12 -25.67
CA GLN A 502 -20.33 -16.65 -25.49
C GLN A 502 -21.72 -16.04 -25.25
N SER A 503 -22.75 -16.54 -25.93
CA SER A 503 -24.14 -16.07 -25.74
C SER A 503 -24.66 -16.37 -24.33
N ALA A 504 -24.32 -17.53 -23.75
CA ALA A 504 -24.70 -17.86 -22.38
C ALA A 504 -24.04 -16.92 -21.33
N ARG A 505 -22.78 -16.58 -21.56
CA ARG A 505 -22.05 -15.61 -20.69
C ARG A 505 -22.65 -14.21 -20.76
N GLU A 506 -22.99 -13.75 -21.95
CA GLU A 506 -23.62 -12.45 -22.18
C GLU A 506 -25.00 -12.38 -21.55
N GLU A 507 -25.78 -13.42 -21.70
CA GLU A 507 -27.10 -13.51 -21.09
C GLU A 507 -27.00 -13.49 -19.55
N ALA A 508 -26.05 -14.19 -18.96
CA ALA A 508 -25.81 -14.13 -17.52
C ALA A 508 -25.40 -12.71 -17.06
N CYS A 509 -24.53 -12.03 -17.81
CA CYS A 509 -24.16 -10.65 -17.53
C CYS A 509 -25.35 -9.69 -17.65
N ARG A 510 -26.17 -9.82 -18.70
CA ARG A 510 -27.39 -9.03 -18.89
C ARG A 510 -28.33 -9.21 -17.69
N ARG A 511 -28.54 -10.45 -17.26
CA ARG A 511 -29.41 -10.80 -16.13
C ARG A 511 -28.87 -10.26 -14.81
N LEU A 512 -27.53 -10.26 -14.58
CA LEU A 512 -26.94 -9.67 -13.38
C LEU A 512 -27.11 -8.13 -13.35
N ALA A 513 -27.04 -7.49 -14.53
CA ALA A 513 -27.17 -6.03 -14.66
C ALA A 513 -28.60 -5.50 -14.42
N LEU A 514 -29.66 -6.34 -14.56
CA LEU A 514 -31.05 -5.94 -14.34
C LEU A 514 -31.26 -5.36 -12.94
N GLU A 515 -32.06 -4.29 -12.81
CA GLU A 515 -32.43 -3.69 -11.53
C GLU A 515 -33.55 -4.45 -10.81
N ALA A 516 -34.46 -5.08 -11.54
CA ALA A 516 -35.59 -5.85 -11.01
C ALA A 516 -36.05 -6.94 -11.97
N GLY A 517 -36.90 -7.82 -11.51
CA GLY A 517 -37.53 -8.91 -12.28
C GLY A 517 -37.03 -10.30 -11.88
N ASP A 518 -37.85 -11.31 -12.19
CA ASP A 518 -37.59 -12.71 -11.83
C ASP A 518 -36.36 -13.32 -12.53
N GLU A 519 -35.96 -12.76 -13.67
CA GLU A 519 -34.76 -13.16 -14.42
C GLU A 519 -33.46 -12.60 -13.84
N ALA A 520 -33.55 -11.59 -12.96
CA ALA A 520 -32.37 -10.93 -12.42
C ALA A 520 -31.53 -11.90 -11.56
N LEU A 521 -30.20 -11.93 -11.78
CA LEU A 521 -29.28 -12.74 -10.99
C LEU A 521 -28.67 -11.92 -9.84
N ASP A 522 -28.45 -12.56 -8.71
CA ASP A 522 -27.79 -11.98 -7.54
C ASP A 522 -26.29 -12.28 -7.54
N TYR A 523 -25.90 -13.51 -7.99
CA TYR A 523 -24.49 -13.93 -8.03
C TYR A 523 -24.16 -14.65 -9.34
N ILE A 524 -22.92 -14.43 -9.82
CA ILE A 524 -22.29 -15.26 -10.85
C ILE A 524 -21.02 -15.88 -10.27
N PHE A 525 -20.94 -17.22 -10.32
CA PHE A 525 -19.79 -17.98 -9.86
C PHE A 525 -18.87 -18.34 -11.04
N SER A 526 -17.55 -18.15 -10.89
CA SER A 526 -16.58 -18.52 -11.93
C SER A 526 -15.18 -18.76 -11.34
N VAL A 527 -14.27 -19.28 -12.17
CA VAL A 527 -12.85 -19.40 -11.82
C VAL A 527 -12.05 -18.30 -12.53
N ASP A 528 -11.87 -18.37 -13.85
CA ASP A 528 -10.98 -17.47 -14.59
C ASP A 528 -11.65 -16.74 -15.77
N ILE A 529 -12.91 -17.03 -16.08
CA ILE A 529 -13.57 -16.53 -17.28
C ILE A 529 -13.69 -15.01 -17.27
N PHE A 530 -13.85 -14.44 -16.09
CA PHE A 530 -13.98 -12.99 -15.89
C PHE A 530 -12.63 -12.28 -15.76
N ASN A 531 -11.49 -12.97 -15.87
CA ASN A 531 -10.19 -12.32 -15.90
C ASN A 531 -10.02 -11.41 -17.12
N GLU A 532 -10.77 -11.68 -18.25
CA GLU A 532 -10.68 -10.90 -19.48
C GLU A 532 -12.03 -10.81 -20.25
N GLY A 533 -12.24 -9.65 -20.85
CA GLY A 533 -13.22 -9.45 -21.94
C GLY A 533 -14.71 -9.39 -21.57
N ILE A 534 -15.10 -9.48 -20.31
CA ILE A 534 -16.49 -9.28 -19.85
C ILE A 534 -16.57 -8.01 -19.03
N ASP A 535 -17.60 -7.21 -19.27
CA ASP A 535 -17.79 -5.89 -18.70
C ASP A 535 -19.18 -5.80 -18.06
N ILE A 536 -19.21 -5.74 -16.75
CA ILE A 536 -20.43 -5.55 -15.96
C ILE A 536 -20.19 -4.37 -15.00
N PRO A 537 -20.38 -3.13 -15.44
CA PRO A 537 -20.14 -1.95 -14.61
C PRO A 537 -21.00 -1.91 -13.35
N GLU A 538 -22.15 -2.57 -13.35
CA GLU A 538 -23.15 -2.60 -12.29
C GLU A 538 -22.73 -3.46 -11.08
N VAL A 539 -21.68 -4.28 -11.20
CA VAL A 539 -21.18 -5.12 -10.08
C VAL A 539 -20.84 -4.25 -8.89
N ASN A 540 -21.42 -4.57 -7.72
CA ASN A 540 -21.26 -3.84 -6.47
C ASN A 540 -20.69 -4.68 -5.32
N GLN A 541 -20.51 -5.99 -5.53
CA GLN A 541 -19.80 -6.86 -4.61
C GLN A 541 -18.93 -7.88 -5.37
N VAL A 542 -17.73 -8.13 -4.86
CA VAL A 542 -16.80 -9.16 -5.36
C VAL A 542 -16.40 -10.07 -4.21
N ILE A 543 -16.53 -11.37 -4.38
CA ILE A 543 -16.17 -12.39 -3.38
C ILE A 543 -15.04 -13.25 -3.91
N LEU A 544 -13.94 -13.33 -3.18
CA LEU A 544 -12.77 -14.13 -3.48
C LEU A 544 -12.72 -15.34 -2.55
N LEU A 545 -12.91 -16.54 -3.09
CA LEU A 545 -12.87 -17.82 -2.36
C LEU A 545 -11.63 -18.64 -2.67
N ARG A 546 -10.67 -18.05 -3.36
CA ARG A 546 -9.42 -18.66 -3.77
C ARG A 546 -8.21 -17.87 -3.32
N PRO A 547 -7.04 -18.53 -3.06
CA PRO A 547 -5.83 -17.82 -2.68
C PRO A 547 -5.33 -16.91 -3.82
N THR A 548 -4.78 -15.77 -3.44
CA THR A 548 -4.09 -14.86 -4.36
C THR A 548 -2.80 -15.52 -4.84
N GLN A 549 -2.76 -15.92 -6.12
CA GLN A 549 -1.58 -16.53 -6.74
C GLN A 549 -0.67 -15.52 -7.44
N SER A 550 -1.25 -14.38 -7.84
CA SER A 550 -0.54 -13.31 -8.55
C SER A 550 -1.22 -11.96 -8.26
N PRO A 551 -0.45 -10.90 -7.94
CA PRO A 551 -1.00 -9.56 -7.79
C PRO A 551 -1.72 -9.07 -9.05
N ILE A 552 -1.26 -9.47 -10.25
CA ILE A 552 -1.86 -9.10 -11.53
C ILE A 552 -3.26 -9.69 -11.66
N VAL A 553 -3.42 -10.99 -11.42
CA VAL A 553 -4.71 -11.68 -11.49
C VAL A 553 -5.67 -11.11 -10.46
N PHE A 554 -5.19 -10.87 -9.24
CA PHE A 554 -5.99 -10.26 -8.17
C PHE A 554 -6.54 -8.88 -8.60
N VAL A 555 -5.68 -7.99 -9.09
CA VAL A 555 -6.09 -6.65 -9.57
C VAL A 555 -7.05 -6.75 -10.76
N GLN A 556 -6.89 -7.73 -11.65
CA GLN A 556 -7.82 -7.95 -12.76
C GLN A 556 -9.21 -8.39 -12.28
N GLN A 557 -9.28 -9.23 -11.25
CA GLN A 557 -10.55 -9.71 -10.67
C GLN A 557 -11.31 -8.60 -9.98
N ILE A 558 -10.66 -7.89 -9.05
CA ILE A 558 -11.30 -6.75 -8.36
C ILE A 558 -11.65 -5.64 -9.35
N GLY A 559 -10.79 -5.40 -10.34
CA GLY A 559 -10.98 -4.37 -11.37
C GLY A 559 -12.26 -4.52 -12.20
N ARG A 560 -12.88 -5.71 -12.22
CA ARG A 560 -14.19 -5.92 -12.88
C ARG A 560 -15.31 -5.17 -12.20
N GLY A 561 -15.26 -5.09 -10.85
CA GLY A 561 -16.21 -4.30 -10.08
C GLY A 561 -15.90 -2.81 -10.04
N LEU A 562 -14.65 -2.38 -10.32
CA LEU A 562 -14.22 -1.01 -10.09
C LEU A 562 -14.61 0.00 -11.19
N ARG A 563 -15.41 -0.39 -12.18
CA ARG A 563 -15.94 0.60 -13.14
C ARG A 563 -16.97 1.50 -12.48
N LYS A 564 -16.91 2.78 -12.78
CA LYS A 564 -17.94 3.73 -12.34
C LYS A 564 -19.27 3.45 -13.04
N HIS A 565 -20.35 3.50 -12.28
CA HIS A 565 -21.71 3.37 -12.77
C HIS A 565 -22.65 4.16 -11.85
N ASP A 566 -23.71 4.75 -12.42
CA ASP A 566 -24.64 5.61 -11.67
C ASP A 566 -25.47 4.88 -10.61
N THR A 567 -25.52 3.53 -10.66
CA THR A 567 -26.27 2.71 -9.70
C THR A 567 -25.47 2.35 -8.45
N LYS A 568 -24.20 2.73 -8.34
CA LYS A 568 -23.36 2.42 -7.20
C LYS A 568 -22.36 3.53 -6.89
N GLU A 569 -22.06 3.71 -5.61
CA GLU A 569 -21.07 4.67 -5.11
C GLU A 569 -19.71 4.00 -4.84
N TYR A 570 -19.71 2.73 -4.46
CA TYR A 570 -18.52 1.93 -4.13
C TYR A 570 -18.76 0.44 -4.43
N VAL A 571 -17.70 -0.34 -4.32
CA VAL A 571 -17.73 -1.81 -4.43
C VAL A 571 -17.23 -2.42 -3.13
N VAL A 572 -17.92 -3.44 -2.62
CA VAL A 572 -17.46 -4.25 -1.49
C VAL A 572 -16.69 -5.45 -2.02
N ILE A 573 -15.48 -5.67 -1.51
CA ILE A 573 -14.63 -6.82 -1.85
C ILE A 573 -14.45 -7.66 -0.60
N LEU A 574 -14.91 -8.90 -0.64
CA LEU A 574 -14.78 -9.88 0.43
C LEU A 574 -13.76 -10.93 0.02
N ASP A 575 -12.65 -11.00 0.73
CA ASP A 575 -11.58 -11.97 0.48
C ASP A 575 -11.49 -12.96 1.65
N PHE A 576 -11.82 -14.23 1.40
CA PHE A 576 -11.81 -15.28 2.41
C PHE A 576 -10.40 -15.89 2.51
N ILE A 577 -9.62 -15.37 3.47
CA ILE A 577 -8.19 -15.66 3.62
C ILE A 577 -7.99 -16.94 4.42
N GLY A 578 -7.54 -18.00 3.73
CA GLY A 578 -7.06 -19.23 4.35
C GLY A 578 -5.60 -19.15 4.78
N GLN A 579 -5.04 -20.27 5.25
CA GLN A 579 -3.62 -20.36 5.61
C GLN A 579 -2.76 -20.70 4.37
N TYR A 580 -2.32 -19.68 3.66
CA TYR A 580 -1.51 -19.82 2.44
C TYR A 580 -0.20 -19.04 2.54
N ASN A 581 0.90 -19.68 2.13
CA ASN A 581 2.24 -19.06 2.13
C ASN A 581 2.36 -17.82 1.24
N ASN A 582 1.46 -17.66 0.27
CA ASN A 582 1.43 -16.53 -0.66
C ASN A 582 0.49 -15.39 -0.25
N ASN A 583 -0.08 -15.41 0.95
CA ASN A 583 -0.91 -14.31 1.46
C ASN A 583 -0.15 -12.97 1.52
N PHE A 584 1.18 -12.97 1.56
CA PHE A 584 1.98 -11.74 1.46
C PHE A 584 1.80 -11.00 0.13
N LEU A 585 1.24 -11.65 -0.91
CA LEU A 585 0.93 -11.00 -2.18
C LEU A 585 -0.31 -10.09 -2.11
N ILE A 586 -1.18 -10.27 -1.10
CA ILE A 586 -2.38 -9.45 -0.90
C ILE A 586 -2.01 -7.98 -0.67
N PRO A 587 -1.19 -7.61 0.34
CA PRO A 587 -0.77 -6.22 0.51
C PRO A 587 0.00 -5.65 -0.68
N VAL A 588 0.80 -6.48 -1.40
CA VAL A 588 1.47 -6.07 -2.64
C VAL A 588 0.46 -5.69 -3.72
N ALA A 589 -0.57 -6.51 -3.91
CA ALA A 589 -1.60 -6.27 -4.92
C ALA A 589 -2.47 -5.04 -4.60
N LEU A 590 -2.85 -4.86 -3.33
CA LEU A 590 -3.69 -3.76 -2.87
C LEU A 590 -2.95 -2.41 -2.88
N SER A 591 -1.69 -2.38 -2.46
CA SER A 591 -0.88 -1.15 -2.45
C SER A 591 -0.28 -0.82 -3.81
N GLY A 592 -0.11 -1.81 -4.68
CA GLY A 592 0.62 -1.67 -5.95
C GLY A 592 2.15 -1.57 -5.79
N ASP A 593 2.68 -1.61 -4.58
CA ASP A 593 4.11 -1.63 -4.31
C ASP A 593 4.71 -3.00 -4.61
N ARG A 594 5.65 -3.04 -5.55
CA ARG A 594 6.35 -4.26 -6.00
C ARG A 594 7.79 -4.35 -5.49
N THR A 595 8.17 -3.52 -4.54
CA THR A 595 9.51 -3.56 -3.93
C THR A 595 9.68 -4.79 -3.05
N TYR A 596 8.57 -5.42 -2.66
CA TYR A 596 8.51 -6.51 -1.68
C TYR A 596 9.14 -6.14 -0.33
N ASN A 597 9.11 -4.87 0.02
CA ASN A 597 9.54 -4.40 1.33
C ASN A 597 8.58 -4.91 2.41
N LYS A 598 9.08 -5.78 3.29
CA LYS A 598 8.26 -6.42 4.34
C LYS A 598 7.65 -5.40 5.32
N ASP A 599 8.38 -4.34 5.65
CA ASP A 599 7.90 -3.33 6.59
C ASP A 599 6.78 -2.50 5.98
N TYR A 600 6.88 -2.19 4.68
CA TYR A 600 5.79 -1.55 3.96
C TYR A 600 4.56 -2.47 3.86
N MET A 601 4.74 -3.76 3.54
CA MET A 601 3.64 -4.73 3.53
C MET A 601 2.95 -4.84 4.90
N ARG A 602 3.74 -4.90 6.01
CA ARG A 602 3.19 -4.91 7.38
C ARG A 602 2.40 -3.64 7.67
N ARG A 603 2.90 -2.49 7.24
CA ARG A 603 2.22 -1.19 7.36
C ARG A 603 0.89 -1.19 6.60
N VAL A 604 0.83 -1.69 5.37
CA VAL A 604 -0.41 -1.84 4.59
C VAL A 604 -1.44 -2.69 5.35
N VAL A 605 -1.00 -3.79 5.97
CA VAL A 605 -1.87 -4.67 6.76
C VAL A 605 -2.38 -4.00 8.04
N ALA A 606 -1.53 -3.21 8.70
CA ALA A 606 -1.89 -2.51 9.95
C ALA A 606 -2.76 -1.25 9.72
N THR A 607 -2.49 -0.49 8.65
CA THR A 607 -3.05 0.86 8.45
C THR A 607 -3.66 1.04 7.06
N GLY A 608 -4.22 -0.03 6.48
CA GLY A 608 -4.61 -0.10 5.07
C GLY A 608 -5.36 1.12 4.53
N THR A 609 -6.33 1.66 5.27
CA THR A 609 -7.12 2.84 4.87
C THR A 609 -6.25 4.10 4.73
N GLN A 610 -5.16 4.24 5.51
CA GLN A 610 -4.24 5.39 5.43
C GLN A 610 -3.33 5.33 4.20
N VAL A 611 -3.01 4.12 3.74
CA VAL A 611 -2.09 3.90 2.61
C VAL A 611 -2.77 4.16 1.27
N LEU A 612 -4.08 3.88 1.17
CA LEU A 612 -4.85 4.08 -0.05
C LEU A 612 -5.21 5.55 -0.28
N SER A 613 -5.08 6.01 -1.49
CA SER A 613 -5.60 7.32 -1.90
C SER A 613 -7.12 7.27 -2.13
N GLY A 614 -7.80 8.42 -1.98
CA GLY A 614 -9.24 8.54 -2.21
C GLY A 614 -10.11 7.83 -1.15
N PRO A 615 -11.37 7.51 -1.47
CA PRO A 615 -12.35 6.97 -0.52
C PRO A 615 -12.27 5.46 -0.28
N SER A 616 -11.34 4.76 -0.92
CA SER A 616 -11.16 3.32 -0.74
C SER A 616 -10.58 2.98 0.64
N SER A 617 -10.95 1.80 1.18
CA SER A 617 -10.46 1.30 2.47
C SER A 617 -10.06 -0.17 2.42
N ILE A 618 -9.14 -0.57 3.31
CA ILE A 618 -8.68 -1.95 3.47
C ILE A 618 -8.76 -2.33 4.94
N HIS A 619 -9.45 -3.43 5.23
CA HIS A 619 -9.60 -3.98 6.57
C HIS A 619 -9.32 -5.46 6.58
N PHE A 620 -8.72 -5.94 7.67
CA PHE A 620 -8.50 -7.36 7.93
C PHE A 620 -9.03 -7.69 9.31
N ASP A 621 -9.75 -8.80 9.45
CA ASP A 621 -10.03 -9.33 10.78
C ASP A 621 -8.74 -9.82 11.48
N ALA A 622 -8.79 -10.02 12.78
CA ALA A 622 -7.60 -10.36 13.57
C ALA A 622 -6.90 -11.64 13.09
N VAL A 623 -7.67 -12.65 12.70
CA VAL A 623 -7.14 -13.93 12.22
C VAL A 623 -6.47 -13.77 10.84
N SER A 624 -7.12 -13.11 9.90
CA SER A 624 -6.55 -12.84 8.56
C SER A 624 -5.30 -11.97 8.66
N ARG A 625 -5.30 -10.97 9.52
CA ARG A 625 -4.13 -10.10 9.80
C ARG A 625 -2.93 -10.94 10.28
N LYS A 626 -3.16 -11.83 11.24
CA LYS A 626 -2.13 -12.75 11.75
C LYS A 626 -1.59 -13.65 10.64
N ARG A 627 -2.47 -14.29 9.84
CA ARG A 627 -2.07 -15.15 8.71
C ARG A 627 -1.22 -14.42 7.67
N ILE A 628 -1.57 -13.17 7.37
CA ILE A 628 -0.80 -12.36 6.43
C ILE A 628 0.56 -11.99 7.02
N TYR A 629 0.64 -11.62 8.30
CA TYR A 629 1.93 -11.35 8.96
C TYR A 629 2.84 -12.59 8.96
N GLU A 630 2.32 -13.77 9.29
CA GLU A 630 3.06 -15.03 9.22
C GLU A 630 3.56 -15.32 7.79
N ALA A 631 2.74 -15.07 6.78
CA ALA A 631 3.14 -15.21 5.39
C ALA A 631 4.21 -14.19 4.97
N ILE A 632 4.12 -12.92 5.42
CA ILE A 632 5.16 -11.91 5.17
C ILE A 632 6.48 -12.31 5.85
N ASP A 633 6.41 -12.75 7.10
CA ASP A 633 7.60 -13.13 7.89
C ASP A 633 8.32 -14.33 7.27
N SER A 634 7.57 -15.33 6.80
CA SER A 634 8.12 -16.54 6.18
C SER A 634 8.54 -16.36 4.70
N ALA A 635 8.07 -15.34 4.02
CA ALA A 635 8.39 -15.08 2.61
C ALA A 635 9.90 -14.81 2.43
N ARG A 636 10.51 -15.46 1.43
CA ARG A 636 11.89 -15.20 1.01
C ARG A 636 11.89 -14.35 -0.23
N THR A 637 12.02 -13.04 -0.06
CA THR A 637 11.93 -12.05 -1.15
C THR A 637 13.29 -11.62 -1.69
N ASN A 638 14.39 -12.04 -1.04
CA ASN A 638 15.78 -11.74 -1.40
C ASN A 638 16.53 -12.94 -2.03
N THR A 639 15.82 -13.80 -2.77
CA THR A 639 16.44 -14.92 -3.51
C THR A 639 16.62 -14.59 -4.98
N ILE A 640 17.61 -15.21 -5.62
CA ILE A 640 17.81 -15.06 -7.08
C ILE A 640 16.54 -15.40 -7.88
N THR A 641 15.79 -16.40 -7.43
CA THR A 641 14.55 -16.81 -8.08
C THR A 641 13.48 -15.72 -7.98
N SER A 642 13.31 -15.08 -6.79
CA SER A 642 12.33 -14.01 -6.59
C SER A 642 12.70 -12.70 -7.29
N LEU A 643 14.01 -12.43 -7.50
CA LEU A 643 14.51 -11.22 -8.14
C LEU A 643 14.53 -11.30 -9.68
N ARG A 644 14.52 -12.51 -10.25
CA ARG A 644 14.66 -12.72 -11.70
C ARG A 644 13.55 -12.11 -12.51
N GLU A 645 12.30 -12.37 -12.13
CA GLU A 645 11.13 -11.88 -12.86
C GLU A 645 11.02 -10.34 -12.84
N PRO A 646 11.08 -9.67 -11.67
CA PRO A 646 11.08 -8.21 -11.63
C PRO A 646 12.24 -7.57 -12.41
N TYR A 647 13.44 -8.16 -12.35
CA TYR A 647 14.59 -7.71 -13.15
C TYR A 647 14.28 -7.76 -14.64
N ARG A 648 13.80 -8.90 -15.14
CA ARG A 648 13.45 -9.11 -16.55
C ARG A 648 12.39 -8.09 -17.01
N LEU A 649 11.38 -7.87 -16.20
CA LEU A 649 10.33 -6.89 -16.51
C LEU A 649 10.87 -5.47 -16.59
N LEU A 650 11.79 -5.09 -15.70
CA LEU A 650 12.43 -3.77 -15.76
C LEU A 650 13.32 -3.64 -16.98
N LYS A 651 14.11 -4.65 -17.30
CA LYS A 651 14.94 -4.70 -18.51
C LYS A 651 14.08 -4.53 -19.77
N PHE A 652 12.96 -5.25 -19.87
CA PHE A 652 12.01 -5.10 -20.97
C PHE A 652 11.38 -3.70 -21.01
N LYS A 653 11.03 -3.14 -19.87
CA LYS A 653 10.46 -1.80 -19.79
C LYS A 653 11.43 -0.73 -20.31
N LEU A 654 12.71 -0.85 -19.97
CA LEU A 654 13.76 0.13 -20.33
C LEU A 654 14.41 -0.12 -21.70
N GLY A 655 14.35 -1.36 -22.22
CA GLY A 655 15.05 -1.75 -23.44
C GLY A 655 16.58 -1.82 -23.30
N ARG A 656 17.08 -1.82 -22.06
CA ARG A 656 18.51 -1.90 -21.71
C ARG A 656 18.68 -2.62 -20.37
N ILE A 657 19.89 -3.00 -20.04
CA ILE A 657 20.25 -3.44 -18.70
C ILE A 657 19.96 -2.28 -17.72
N PRO A 658 19.12 -2.51 -16.68
CA PRO A 658 18.85 -1.49 -15.67
C PRO A 658 20.12 -1.08 -14.93
N SER A 659 20.25 0.18 -14.54
CA SER A 659 21.16 0.58 -13.47
C SER A 659 20.52 0.32 -12.11
N ILE A 660 21.31 0.37 -11.04
CA ILE A 660 20.75 0.19 -9.69
C ILE A 660 19.71 1.27 -9.34
N LEU A 661 19.85 2.47 -9.85
CA LEU A 661 18.94 3.59 -9.65
C LEU A 661 17.58 3.38 -10.34
N ASP A 662 17.55 2.67 -11.46
CA ASP A 662 16.31 2.37 -12.17
C ASP A 662 15.32 1.57 -11.32
N PHE A 663 15.80 0.73 -10.39
CA PHE A 663 14.93 -0.06 -9.50
C PHE A 663 14.17 0.82 -8.52
N ASP A 664 14.81 1.83 -7.95
CA ASP A 664 14.15 2.79 -7.05
C ASP A 664 13.14 3.68 -7.81
N VAL A 665 13.54 4.20 -8.97
CA VAL A 665 12.68 5.06 -9.81
C VAL A 665 11.41 4.33 -10.26
N HIS A 666 11.50 3.04 -10.56
CA HIS A 666 10.37 2.24 -11.05
C HIS A 666 9.67 1.39 -9.99
N GLY A 667 10.16 1.35 -8.76
CA GLY A 667 9.52 0.67 -7.63
C GLY A 667 9.29 -0.83 -7.82
N LEU A 668 10.25 -1.55 -8.46
CA LEU A 668 10.09 -2.97 -8.79
C LEU A 668 10.88 -3.92 -7.88
N ILE A 669 12.04 -3.51 -7.40
CA ILE A 669 12.88 -4.25 -6.45
C ILE A 669 13.54 -3.21 -5.54
N ASP A 670 13.58 -3.47 -4.25
CA ASP A 670 14.47 -2.70 -3.38
C ASP A 670 15.92 -3.13 -3.65
N PRO A 671 16.84 -2.23 -4.09
CA PRO A 671 18.24 -2.55 -4.34
C PRO A 671 18.95 -3.28 -3.19
N ILE A 672 18.56 -3.03 -1.94
CA ILE A 672 19.11 -3.72 -0.76
C ILE A 672 18.92 -5.24 -0.87
N LYS A 673 17.79 -5.73 -1.42
CA LYS A 673 17.55 -7.16 -1.64
C LYS A 673 18.52 -7.78 -2.64
N ILE A 674 18.96 -7.01 -3.64
CA ILE A 674 20.00 -7.43 -4.59
C ILE A 674 21.33 -7.61 -3.85
N PHE A 675 21.68 -6.66 -2.98
CA PHE A 675 22.89 -6.74 -2.17
C PHE A 675 22.87 -7.91 -1.20
N GLU A 676 21.73 -8.16 -0.55
CA GLU A 676 21.53 -9.32 0.34
C GLU A 676 21.68 -10.65 -0.41
N ALA A 677 21.16 -10.77 -1.63
CA ALA A 677 21.18 -11.98 -2.44
C ALA A 677 22.53 -12.26 -3.11
N CYS A 678 23.28 -11.23 -3.50
CA CYS A 678 24.44 -11.34 -4.39
C CYS A 678 25.68 -10.60 -3.88
N GLY A 679 25.60 -9.80 -2.83
CA GLY A 679 26.67 -8.97 -2.31
C GLY A 679 26.85 -7.65 -3.07
N THR A 680 26.79 -7.65 -4.41
CA THR A 680 26.91 -6.47 -5.26
C THR A 680 25.95 -6.53 -6.46
N TYR A 681 25.68 -5.40 -7.06
CA TYR A 681 24.89 -5.33 -8.30
C TYR A 681 25.62 -6.04 -9.45
N TYR A 682 26.91 -5.85 -9.60
CA TYR A 682 27.74 -6.57 -10.58
C TYR A 682 27.62 -8.09 -10.46
N ALA A 683 27.72 -8.64 -9.24
CA ALA A 683 27.54 -10.07 -9.01
C ALA A 683 26.13 -10.58 -9.33
N PHE A 684 25.12 -9.73 -9.17
CA PHE A 684 23.75 -10.00 -9.58
C PHE A 684 23.63 -10.06 -11.10
N LEU A 685 24.16 -9.08 -11.83
CA LEU A 685 24.16 -9.06 -13.30
C LEU A 685 24.83 -10.30 -13.88
N LYS A 686 25.95 -10.75 -13.33
CA LYS A 686 26.62 -12.02 -13.74
C LYS A 686 25.71 -13.26 -13.63
N LYS A 687 24.74 -13.24 -12.71
CA LYS A 687 23.77 -14.34 -12.56
C LYS A 687 22.56 -14.19 -13.48
N MET A 688 22.19 -12.95 -13.85
CA MET A 688 21.04 -12.67 -14.69
C MET A 688 21.34 -12.78 -16.18
N GLU A 689 22.51 -12.30 -16.61
CA GLU A 689 22.93 -12.15 -18.01
C GLU A 689 23.89 -13.28 -18.49
N LYS A 690 23.71 -14.51 -18.01
CA LYS A 690 24.59 -15.66 -18.34
C LYS A 690 24.72 -15.95 -19.83
N ASP A 691 23.64 -15.67 -20.59
CA ASP A 691 23.52 -16.00 -22.01
C ASP A 691 23.29 -14.75 -22.90
N GLY A 692 23.54 -13.57 -22.33
CA GLY A 692 23.08 -12.30 -22.92
C GLY A 692 24.16 -11.27 -23.20
N GLU A 693 23.76 -10.00 -23.09
CA GLU A 693 24.55 -8.83 -23.43
C GLU A 693 25.84 -8.71 -22.61
N ASP A 694 26.93 -8.29 -23.27
CA ASP A 694 28.18 -7.95 -22.59
C ASP A 694 28.01 -6.63 -21.81
N PHE A 695 28.00 -6.71 -20.49
CA PHE A 695 27.95 -5.56 -19.57
C PHE A 695 29.33 -5.19 -19.01
N GLY A 696 30.38 -5.79 -19.55
CA GLY A 696 31.77 -5.55 -19.20
C GLY A 696 32.32 -6.45 -18.09
N GLU A 697 33.63 -6.51 -17.97
CA GLU A 697 34.33 -7.28 -16.95
C GLU A 697 34.97 -6.37 -15.90
N MET A 698 34.95 -6.82 -14.67
CA MET A 698 35.57 -6.20 -13.50
C MET A 698 36.65 -7.14 -12.97
N ASP A 699 37.85 -6.63 -12.75
CA ASP A 699 38.94 -7.41 -12.19
C ASP A 699 38.68 -7.79 -10.70
N ALA A 700 39.47 -8.73 -10.19
CA ALA A 700 39.28 -9.26 -8.82
C ALA A 700 39.48 -8.19 -7.74
N ALA A 701 40.35 -7.20 -7.94
CA ALA A 701 40.57 -6.12 -6.98
C ALA A 701 39.36 -5.18 -6.91
N ALA A 702 38.88 -4.77 -8.08
CA ALA A 702 37.66 -3.94 -8.20
C ALA A 702 36.45 -4.63 -7.60
N GLN A 703 36.22 -5.91 -7.89
CA GLN A 703 35.11 -6.69 -7.27
C GLN A 703 35.24 -6.75 -5.75
N LYS A 704 36.43 -6.86 -5.22
CA LYS A 704 36.67 -6.90 -3.77
C LYS A 704 36.36 -5.55 -3.12
N TYR A 705 36.83 -4.43 -3.69
CA TYR A 705 36.46 -3.09 -3.22
C TYR A 705 34.96 -2.84 -3.29
N LEU A 706 34.31 -3.13 -4.41
CA LEU A 706 32.86 -2.95 -4.57
C LEU A 706 32.08 -3.79 -3.57
N SER A 707 32.50 -5.05 -3.35
CA SER A 707 31.87 -5.93 -2.34
C SER A 707 32.00 -5.36 -0.93
N TYR A 708 33.20 -4.89 -0.57
CA TYR A 708 33.44 -4.28 0.74
C TYR A 708 32.57 -3.03 0.96
N LEU A 709 32.58 -2.10 -0.01
CA LEU A 709 31.81 -0.85 0.09
C LEU A 709 30.30 -1.09 0.09
N THR A 710 29.81 -1.99 -0.75
CA THR A 710 28.38 -2.36 -0.77
C THR A 710 27.96 -2.98 0.56
N GLN A 711 28.76 -3.88 1.12
CA GLN A 711 28.48 -4.54 2.38
C GLN A 711 28.44 -3.54 3.56
N ARG A 712 29.31 -2.53 3.56
CA ARG A 712 29.40 -1.57 4.67
C ARG A 712 28.44 -0.38 4.54
N LEU A 713 28.21 0.09 3.32
CA LEU A 713 27.53 1.34 3.06
C LEU A 713 26.19 1.16 2.31
N GLY A 714 26.00 0.04 1.62
CA GLY A 714 24.84 -0.18 0.75
C GLY A 714 23.48 -0.20 1.42
N ASN A 715 23.41 -0.30 2.77
CA ASN A 715 22.17 -0.11 3.53
C ASN A 715 21.73 1.37 3.62
N ALA A 716 22.57 2.31 3.16
CA ALA A 716 22.31 3.75 3.07
C ALA A 716 21.97 4.45 4.42
N GLN A 717 22.36 3.88 5.56
CA GLN A 717 22.00 4.39 6.89
C GLN A 717 22.89 5.56 7.33
N ARG A 718 24.06 5.72 6.72
CA ARG A 718 25.03 6.81 7.01
C ARG A 718 25.72 7.26 5.74
N VAL A 719 25.84 8.58 5.57
CA VAL A 719 26.37 9.22 4.36
C VAL A 719 27.78 9.81 4.58
N SER A 720 28.31 9.75 5.79
CA SER A 720 29.58 10.40 6.11
C SER A 720 30.74 9.86 5.27
N GLU A 721 30.87 8.54 5.12
CA GLU A 721 31.91 7.93 4.31
C GLU A 721 31.74 8.25 2.82
N ILE A 722 30.49 8.50 2.38
CA ILE A 722 30.19 8.87 0.99
C ILE A 722 30.80 10.22 0.63
N LEU A 723 30.85 11.17 1.57
CA LEU A 723 31.49 12.48 1.34
C LEU A 723 32.96 12.32 1.00
N VAL A 724 33.65 11.35 1.59
CA VAL A 724 35.07 11.06 1.28
C VAL A 724 35.21 10.38 -0.07
N LEU A 725 34.35 9.40 -0.37
CA LEU A 725 34.35 8.71 -1.66
C LEU A 725 34.06 9.69 -2.82
N GLU A 726 33.17 10.65 -2.63
CA GLU A 726 32.90 11.71 -3.62
C GLU A 726 34.13 12.61 -3.86
N LEU A 727 34.86 12.99 -2.81
CA LEU A 727 36.10 13.75 -2.95
C LEU A 727 37.11 12.98 -3.83
N ILE A 728 37.34 11.70 -3.54
CA ILE A 728 38.26 10.86 -4.30
C ILE A 728 37.81 10.72 -5.77
N LEU A 729 36.53 10.50 -6.03
CA LEU A 729 35.97 10.42 -7.38
C LEU A 729 36.07 11.73 -8.15
N ASN A 730 36.08 12.86 -7.46
CA ASN A 730 36.32 14.20 -8.05
C ASN A 730 37.80 14.52 -8.24
N GLY A 731 38.72 13.62 -7.91
CA GLY A 731 40.16 13.76 -8.11
C GLY A 731 40.90 14.38 -6.95
N GLU A 732 40.26 14.54 -5.78
CA GLU A 732 40.93 14.97 -4.57
C GLU A 732 41.54 13.76 -3.86
N HIS A 733 42.86 13.73 -3.72
CA HIS A 733 43.54 12.54 -3.15
C HIS A 733 44.26 12.84 -1.84
N ASP A 734 44.56 14.08 -1.53
CA ASP A 734 45.33 14.54 -0.34
C ASP A 734 44.43 15.42 0.55
N ASN A 735 44.76 15.59 1.83
CA ASN A 735 44.06 16.41 2.80
C ASN A 735 42.56 16.09 2.91
N LEU A 736 42.18 14.82 2.75
CA LEU A 736 40.78 14.40 2.70
C LEU A 736 40.05 14.58 4.02
N LYS A 737 40.72 14.53 5.18
CA LYS A 737 40.12 14.78 6.50
C LYS A 737 39.63 16.21 6.62
N SER A 738 40.47 17.16 6.27
CA SER A 738 40.14 18.60 6.28
C SER A 738 39.00 18.91 5.29
N ALA A 739 39.04 18.35 4.07
CA ALA A 739 37.98 18.48 3.07
C ALA A 739 36.66 17.83 3.52
N PHE A 740 36.73 16.64 4.15
CA PHE A 740 35.59 15.96 4.74
C PHE A 740 34.91 16.82 5.82
N ILE A 741 35.68 17.35 6.78
CA ILE A 741 35.13 18.22 7.84
C ILE A 741 34.39 19.42 7.23
N ALA A 742 34.96 20.07 6.22
CA ALA A 742 34.34 21.22 5.56
C ALA A 742 33.00 20.83 4.86
N ASN A 743 32.95 19.68 4.17
CA ASN A 743 31.74 19.18 3.53
C ASN A 743 30.70 18.72 4.55
N PHE A 744 31.13 18.10 5.66
CA PHE A 744 30.26 17.68 6.74
C PHE A 744 29.58 18.87 7.39
N VAL A 745 30.33 19.95 7.72
CA VAL A 745 29.77 21.19 8.27
C VAL A 745 28.77 21.83 7.31
N ARG A 746 29.08 21.83 6.01
CA ARG A 746 28.17 22.38 5.00
C ARG A 746 26.83 21.60 4.95
N ARG A 747 26.88 20.29 5.12
CA ARG A 747 25.69 19.44 5.04
C ARG A 747 24.89 19.41 6.34
N PHE A 748 25.56 19.30 7.49
CA PHE A 748 24.91 19.07 8.79
C PHE A 748 24.88 20.29 9.72
N SER A 749 25.47 21.41 9.28
CA SER A 749 25.56 22.65 10.06
C SER A 749 26.24 22.51 11.44
N SER A 750 27.04 21.45 11.62
CA SER A 750 27.76 21.11 12.84
C SER A 750 29.08 20.42 12.54
N ASN A 751 30.07 20.55 13.44
CA ASN A 751 31.32 19.81 13.30
C ASN A 751 31.11 18.33 13.67
N PRO A 752 31.76 17.37 12.96
CA PRO A 752 31.78 15.98 13.40
C PRO A 752 32.51 15.85 14.73
N SER A 753 32.04 14.99 15.63
CA SER A 753 32.76 14.68 16.88
C SER A 753 34.03 13.88 16.57
N GLU A 754 35.01 13.88 17.48
CA GLU A 754 36.21 13.05 17.31
C GLU A 754 35.87 11.55 17.21
N ALA A 755 34.88 11.09 17.99
CA ALA A 755 34.39 9.72 17.90
C ALA A 755 33.81 9.39 16.50
N HIS A 756 33.10 10.34 15.90
CA HIS A 756 32.55 10.20 14.55
C HIS A 756 33.63 10.15 13.49
N LEU A 757 34.65 11.03 13.59
CA LEU A 757 35.82 11.01 12.70
C LEU A 757 36.52 9.65 12.74
N GLN A 758 36.82 9.14 13.95
CA GLN A 758 37.43 7.84 14.16
C GLN A 758 36.56 6.67 13.68
N SER A 759 35.22 6.80 13.79
CA SER A 759 34.28 5.81 13.27
C SER A 759 34.35 5.72 11.74
N CYS A 760 34.34 6.86 11.03
CA CYS A 760 34.49 6.94 9.57
C CYS A 760 35.88 6.41 9.13
N GLU A 761 36.93 6.81 9.82
CA GLU A 761 38.30 6.36 9.57
C GLU A 761 38.43 4.84 9.62
N ARG A 762 37.83 4.17 10.63
CA ARG A 762 37.87 2.70 10.74
C ARG A 762 37.16 2.02 9.56
N ILE A 763 36.06 2.57 9.08
CA ILE A 763 35.37 2.03 7.88
C ILE A 763 36.25 2.25 6.64
N LEU A 764 36.76 3.45 6.42
CA LEU A 764 37.51 3.79 5.21
C LEU A 764 38.91 3.13 5.15
N THR A 765 39.51 2.81 6.33
CA THR A 765 40.76 2.04 6.40
C THR A 765 40.54 0.54 6.50
N SER A 766 39.31 0.08 6.37
CA SER A 766 38.94 -1.35 6.52
C SER A 766 39.31 -1.97 7.88
N ASN A 767 39.13 -1.19 8.97
CA ASN A 767 39.49 -1.56 10.33
C ASN A 767 38.27 -1.74 11.28
N PHE A 768 37.09 -2.06 10.73
CA PHE A 768 35.86 -2.27 11.51
C PHE A 768 35.28 -3.68 11.26
N TRP A 769 35.80 -4.68 11.95
CA TRP A 769 35.40 -6.08 11.81
C TRP A 769 34.99 -6.71 13.14
N ARG A 770 34.20 -7.81 13.04
CA ARG A 770 33.70 -8.59 14.18
C ARG A 770 34.61 -9.78 14.51
N THR A 771 35.25 -10.36 13.49
CA THR A 771 36.01 -11.60 13.59
C THR A 771 37.34 -11.49 12.85
N GLN A 772 38.32 -12.30 13.26
CA GLN A 772 39.62 -12.39 12.60
C GLN A 772 39.49 -12.79 11.12
N LYS A 773 38.55 -13.68 10.78
CA LYS A 773 38.29 -14.09 9.41
C LYS A 773 37.81 -12.88 8.55
N GLU A 774 36.89 -12.09 9.09
CA GLU A 774 36.38 -10.88 8.40
C GLU A 774 37.51 -9.86 8.16
N LYS A 775 38.45 -9.76 9.08
CA LYS A 775 39.66 -8.97 8.95
C LYS A 775 40.53 -9.45 7.78
N GLU A 776 40.78 -10.75 7.69
CA GLU A 776 41.59 -11.36 6.62
C GLU A 776 40.91 -11.21 5.25
N ASP A 777 39.61 -11.44 5.18
CA ASP A 777 38.82 -11.30 3.94
C ASP A 777 38.86 -9.87 3.38
N ASN A 778 38.92 -8.83 4.23
CA ASN A 778 38.88 -7.42 3.85
C ASN A 778 40.22 -6.68 4.00
N SER A 779 41.32 -7.37 4.27
CA SER A 779 42.61 -6.77 4.62
C SER A 779 43.21 -5.79 3.59
N ASN A 780 42.75 -5.80 2.32
CA ASN A 780 43.24 -4.94 1.25
C ASN A 780 42.14 -4.07 0.65
N CYS A 781 41.16 -3.64 1.47
CA CYS A 781 40.03 -2.82 1.05
C CYS A 781 40.09 -1.40 1.60
N ALA A 782 41.25 -0.93 2.05
CA ALA A 782 41.42 0.43 2.51
C ALA A 782 41.19 1.43 1.35
N VAL A 783 40.34 2.42 1.61
CA VAL A 783 40.02 3.52 0.67
C VAL A 783 40.93 4.70 0.95
N ILE A 784 41.31 4.88 2.23
CA ILE A 784 42.21 5.93 2.68
C ILE A 784 43.40 5.32 3.46
N GLU A 785 44.47 6.07 3.50
CA GLU A 785 45.61 5.89 4.41
C GLU A 785 45.72 7.10 5.32
N ILE A 786 46.27 6.90 6.54
CA ILE A 786 46.45 7.97 7.53
C ILE A 786 47.91 8.38 7.49
N GLU A 787 48.17 9.66 7.31
CA GLU A 787 49.50 10.24 7.31
C GLU A 787 50.03 10.52 8.74
N GLU A 788 51.35 10.75 8.88
CA GLU A 788 51.98 11.00 10.19
C GLU A 788 51.38 12.22 10.93
N ASP A 789 50.87 13.20 10.21
CA ASP A 789 50.20 14.42 10.78
C ASP A 789 48.71 14.18 11.10
N GLY A 790 48.19 12.98 10.86
CA GLY A 790 46.80 12.62 11.08
C GLY A 790 45.81 13.00 9.97
N GLU A 791 46.29 13.54 8.84
CA GLU A 791 45.47 13.78 7.66
C GLU A 791 45.17 12.45 6.93
N TRP A 792 44.11 12.48 6.14
CA TRP A 792 43.71 11.34 5.31
C TRP A 792 44.14 11.56 3.85
N ARG A 793 44.67 10.52 3.28
CA ARG A 793 45.03 10.45 1.87
C ARG A 793 44.35 9.27 1.19
N ALA A 794 43.97 9.39 -0.07
CA ALA A 794 43.41 8.29 -0.84
C ALA A 794 44.45 7.17 -0.99
N ALA A 795 44.05 5.93 -0.67
CA ALA A 795 44.92 4.76 -0.78
C ALA A 795 45.35 4.54 -2.26
N GLY A 796 46.64 4.48 -2.51
CA GLY A 796 47.15 4.37 -3.89
C GLY A 796 46.61 3.16 -4.64
N ALA A 797 46.40 2.02 -3.98
CA ALA A 797 45.80 0.83 -4.58
C ALA A 797 44.32 1.05 -4.99
N PHE A 798 43.55 1.79 -4.20
CA PHE A 798 42.15 2.13 -4.51
C PHE A 798 42.08 3.06 -5.73
N VAL A 799 42.88 4.14 -5.75
CA VAL A 799 42.95 5.10 -6.88
C VAL A 799 43.38 4.40 -8.16
N SER A 800 44.41 3.53 -8.09
CA SER A 800 44.87 2.75 -9.23
C SER A 800 43.78 1.84 -9.80
N THR A 801 43.01 1.17 -8.90
CA THR A 801 41.88 0.30 -9.31
C THR A 801 40.75 1.12 -9.95
N LEU A 802 40.40 2.29 -9.41
CA LEU A 802 39.40 3.18 -10.00
C LEU A 802 39.80 3.65 -11.40
N SER A 803 41.08 3.98 -11.59
CA SER A 803 41.58 4.47 -12.87
C SER A 803 41.70 3.34 -13.91
N ALA A 804 42.00 2.13 -13.47
CA ALA A 804 42.19 0.98 -14.37
C ALA A 804 40.89 0.33 -14.84
N ASN A 805 39.78 0.48 -14.06
CA ASN A 805 38.52 -0.20 -14.32
C ASN A 805 37.35 0.77 -14.41
N GLN A 806 36.95 1.11 -15.63
CA GLN A 806 35.86 2.05 -15.91
C GLN A 806 34.51 1.56 -15.38
N LEU A 807 34.22 0.24 -15.44
CA LEU A 807 33.00 -0.34 -14.95
C LEU A 807 32.90 -0.20 -13.42
N PHE A 808 34.01 -0.45 -12.71
CA PHE A 808 34.05 -0.24 -11.26
C PHE A 808 33.77 1.22 -10.89
N ASN A 809 34.38 2.15 -11.61
CA ASN A 809 34.15 3.59 -11.39
C ASN A 809 32.66 3.96 -11.57
N GLN A 810 31.98 3.40 -12.59
CA GLN A 810 30.57 3.65 -12.83
C GLN A 810 29.68 3.00 -11.76
N GLU A 811 29.90 1.73 -11.44
CA GLU A 811 29.14 1.01 -10.39
C GLU A 811 29.30 1.69 -9.03
N LEU A 812 30.48 2.22 -8.72
CA LEU A 812 30.70 2.95 -7.47
C LEU A 812 29.94 4.30 -7.46
N LYS A 813 29.93 5.03 -8.58
CA LYS A 813 29.13 6.26 -8.70
C LYS A 813 27.64 5.99 -8.52
N ASP A 814 27.12 4.95 -9.17
CA ASP A 814 25.72 4.56 -9.07
C ASP A 814 25.36 4.13 -7.63
N LEU A 815 26.25 3.39 -6.95
CA LEU A 815 26.10 3.02 -5.55
C LEU A 815 26.07 4.25 -4.62
N ILE A 816 26.98 5.20 -4.83
CA ILE A 816 27.03 6.45 -4.05
C ILE A 816 25.75 7.25 -4.22
N GLU A 817 25.29 7.42 -5.45
CA GLU A 817 24.05 8.17 -5.73
C GLU A 817 22.82 7.47 -5.12
N PHE A 818 22.74 6.14 -5.23
CA PHE A 818 21.69 5.35 -4.52
C PHE A 818 21.71 5.61 -3.02
N ILE A 819 22.90 5.56 -2.38
CA ILE A 819 23.04 5.77 -0.94
C ILE A 819 22.59 7.18 -0.55
N LYS A 820 22.94 8.21 -1.30
CA LYS A 820 22.55 9.60 -1.04
C LYS A 820 21.04 9.79 -1.10
N ILE A 821 20.42 9.35 -2.20
CA ILE A 821 18.98 9.45 -2.40
C ILE A 821 18.23 8.71 -1.28
N ARG A 822 18.63 7.46 -0.98
CA ARG A 822 17.99 6.65 0.04
C ARG A 822 18.18 7.24 1.44
N TYR A 823 19.36 7.78 1.76
CA TYR A 823 19.63 8.46 3.02
C TYR A 823 18.70 9.67 3.19
N GLU A 824 18.62 10.53 2.20
CA GLU A 824 17.77 11.75 2.23
C GLU A 824 16.28 11.39 2.42
N LEU A 825 15.80 10.36 1.72
CA LEU A 825 14.40 9.95 1.80
C LEU A 825 14.05 9.22 3.11
N THR A 826 15.00 8.49 3.71
CA THR A 826 14.67 7.56 4.82
C THR A 826 15.34 7.93 6.14
N TYR A 827 16.64 8.25 6.13
CA TYR A 827 17.45 8.34 7.34
C TYR A 827 17.81 9.77 7.78
N GLU A 828 17.64 10.77 6.91
CA GLU A 828 17.96 12.16 7.26
C GLU A 828 17.18 12.65 8.49
N GLY A 829 17.83 13.39 9.39
CA GLY A 829 17.26 13.88 10.66
C GLY A 829 17.22 12.79 11.73
N GLY A 830 18.39 12.38 12.21
CA GLY A 830 18.56 11.38 13.25
C GLY A 830 17.82 11.68 14.56
N TYR A 831 17.63 10.67 15.42
CA TYR A 831 16.98 10.78 16.72
C TYR A 831 17.90 11.41 17.76
N GLY A 832 17.52 12.58 18.25
CA GLY A 832 18.33 13.34 19.21
C GLY A 832 19.74 13.62 18.66
N ASN A 833 20.78 13.27 19.42
CA ASN A 833 22.18 13.44 19.00
C ASN A 833 22.78 12.17 18.38
N THR A 834 21.96 11.26 17.87
CA THR A 834 22.41 10.02 17.20
C THR A 834 22.11 10.05 15.71
N LEU A 835 22.77 9.18 14.95
CA LEU A 835 22.45 8.91 13.54
C LEU A 835 21.31 7.91 13.36
N LEU A 836 20.74 7.40 14.45
CA LEU A 836 19.62 6.46 14.41
C LEU A 836 18.32 7.20 14.02
N LYS A 837 17.56 6.64 13.12
CA LYS A 837 16.23 7.13 12.73
C LYS A 837 15.15 6.31 13.42
N LEU A 838 14.23 6.97 14.10
CA LEU A 838 13.14 6.33 14.82
C LEU A 838 12.29 5.46 13.87
N TYR A 839 11.98 4.24 14.32
CA TYR A 839 11.18 3.23 13.62
C TYR A 839 11.84 2.56 12.41
N GLU A 840 13.09 2.92 12.08
CA GLU A 840 13.88 2.22 11.08
C GLU A 840 14.61 1.00 11.69
N ARG A 841 15.10 0.11 10.85
CA ARG A 841 15.68 -1.17 11.27
C ARG A 841 17.19 -1.17 11.20
N TYR A 842 17.81 -1.71 12.23
CA TYR A 842 19.28 -1.78 12.40
C TYR A 842 19.73 -3.18 12.82
N THR A 843 20.82 -3.66 12.25
CA THR A 843 21.54 -4.82 12.76
C THR A 843 22.40 -4.42 13.98
N TYR A 844 22.94 -5.41 14.70
CA TYR A 844 23.89 -5.12 15.77
C TYR A 844 25.09 -4.31 15.29
N GLU A 845 25.61 -4.58 14.09
CA GLU A 845 26.72 -3.85 13.51
C GLU A 845 26.35 -2.40 13.19
N ASP A 846 25.17 -2.21 12.62
CA ASP A 846 24.67 -0.86 12.32
C ASP A 846 24.58 -0.02 13.59
N VAL A 847 24.07 -0.59 14.69
CA VAL A 847 23.97 0.14 15.97
C VAL A 847 25.34 0.54 16.49
N CYS A 848 26.34 -0.36 16.43
CA CYS A 848 27.71 0.00 16.80
C CYS A 848 28.26 1.17 15.96
N ARG A 849 27.97 1.17 14.67
CA ARG A 849 28.38 2.22 13.72
C ARG A 849 27.63 3.53 13.93
N MET A 850 26.30 3.48 14.14
CA MET A 850 25.46 4.65 14.34
C MET A 850 25.69 5.34 15.70
N LEU A 851 26.19 4.61 16.68
CA LEU A 851 26.58 5.15 17.99
C LEU A 851 28.08 5.47 18.10
N ASP A 852 28.82 5.43 16.99
CA ASP A 852 30.25 5.72 16.87
C ASP A 852 31.14 4.90 17.82
N TRP A 853 30.76 3.64 18.05
CA TRP A 853 31.53 2.76 18.93
C TRP A 853 32.90 2.43 18.34
N SER A 854 33.88 2.29 19.21
CA SER A 854 35.26 2.00 18.81
C SER A 854 35.46 0.59 18.25
N ARG A 855 34.48 -0.32 18.39
CA ARG A 855 34.55 -1.72 17.96
C ARG A 855 33.20 -2.25 17.48
N ASN A 856 33.25 -3.21 16.59
CA ASN A 856 32.11 -4.01 16.21
C ASN A 856 31.93 -5.20 17.17
N ILE A 857 30.70 -5.54 17.56
CA ILE A 857 30.40 -6.56 18.56
C ILE A 857 29.50 -7.64 17.95
N THR A 858 29.81 -8.92 18.27
CA THR A 858 28.98 -10.06 17.83
C THR A 858 27.71 -10.18 18.65
N ALA A 859 26.65 -10.75 18.05
CA ALA A 859 25.38 -11.02 18.73
C ALA A 859 25.53 -11.85 20.01
N GLN A 860 26.51 -12.78 20.07
CA GLN A 860 26.79 -13.58 21.25
C GLN A 860 27.29 -12.76 22.45
N ASN A 861 28.02 -11.71 22.17
CA ASN A 861 28.54 -10.82 23.20
C ASN A 861 27.52 -9.78 23.71
N ILE A 862 26.53 -9.45 22.90
CA ILE A 862 25.47 -8.50 23.27
C ILE A 862 24.46 -9.16 24.21
N GLY A 863 23.95 -10.34 23.91
CA GLY A 863 23.10 -11.13 24.81
C GLY A 863 21.94 -10.36 25.45
N GLY A 864 21.15 -9.59 24.68
CA GLY A 864 20.04 -8.77 25.13
C GLY A 864 20.40 -7.28 25.28
N TYR A 865 21.48 -6.91 25.91
CA TYR A 865 21.96 -5.51 26.00
C TYR A 865 23.47 -5.45 26.17
N PHE A 866 24.07 -4.29 25.90
CA PHE A 866 25.50 -4.09 26.07
C PHE A 866 25.76 -2.60 26.43
N TYR A 867 26.56 -2.35 27.48
CA TYR A 867 26.97 -1.02 27.87
C TYR A 867 28.32 -0.67 27.27
N ASP A 868 28.39 0.42 26.50
CA ASP A 868 29.64 0.99 26.04
C ASP A 868 30.03 2.21 26.89
N LYS A 869 31.11 2.06 27.64
CA LYS A 869 31.57 3.09 28.60
C LYS A 869 32.04 4.38 27.90
N SER A 870 32.59 4.27 26.69
CA SER A 870 33.16 5.42 25.96
C SER A 870 32.06 6.36 25.44
N SER A 871 30.98 5.83 24.91
CA SER A 871 29.83 6.60 24.42
C SER A 871 28.72 6.79 25.44
N ARG A 872 28.81 6.12 26.61
CA ARG A 872 27.75 6.03 27.64
C ARG A 872 26.39 5.60 27.08
N THR A 873 26.41 4.69 26.13
CA THR A 873 25.20 4.16 25.50
C THR A 873 24.97 2.71 25.87
N LEU A 874 23.69 2.34 26.04
CA LEU A 874 23.23 1.01 26.42
C LEU A 874 22.06 0.62 25.48
N PRO A 875 22.34 0.06 24.28
CA PRO A 875 21.30 -0.52 23.46
C PRO A 875 20.75 -1.83 24.04
N VAL A 876 19.42 -1.93 24.12
CA VAL A 876 18.65 -3.08 24.57
C VAL A 876 18.01 -3.74 23.38
N PHE A 877 18.25 -5.03 23.16
CA PHE A 877 17.74 -5.79 22.01
C PHE A 877 16.76 -6.88 22.48
N VAL A 878 15.54 -6.80 22.04
CA VAL A 878 14.45 -7.69 22.41
C VAL A 878 13.99 -8.52 21.21
N ASN A 879 13.86 -9.86 21.42
CA ASN A 879 13.12 -10.75 20.53
C ASN A 879 11.76 -10.97 21.17
N TYR A 880 10.71 -10.41 20.57
CA TYR A 880 9.39 -10.32 21.19
C TYR A 880 8.70 -11.70 21.31
N ASN A 881 8.64 -12.48 20.23
CA ASN A 881 8.12 -13.85 20.27
C ASN A 881 9.22 -14.81 20.70
N LYS A 882 8.95 -15.55 21.76
CA LYS A 882 9.71 -16.72 22.21
C LYS A 882 8.76 -17.92 22.14
N ASP A 883 9.27 -19.10 21.80
CA ASP A 883 8.50 -20.34 21.58
C ASP A 883 7.46 -20.61 22.68
N ASP A 884 6.32 -21.23 22.30
CA ASP A 884 5.13 -21.56 23.13
C ASP A 884 5.41 -22.37 24.43
N HIS A 885 6.66 -22.73 24.72
CA HIS A 885 7.07 -23.44 25.91
C HIS A 885 7.79 -22.58 26.97
N ALA A 886 7.83 -21.25 26.78
CA ALA A 886 8.47 -20.35 27.72
C ALA A 886 7.45 -19.76 28.71
N ILE A 887 7.77 -19.85 29.95
CA ILE A 887 6.99 -19.55 31.16
C ILE A 887 6.69 -18.02 31.25
N ALA A 888 5.65 -17.68 32.00
CA ALA A 888 5.02 -16.41 32.38
C ALA A 888 5.91 -15.17 32.71
N TYR A 889 7.18 -15.12 32.31
CA TYR A 889 8.12 -14.02 32.54
C TYR A 889 8.81 -13.67 31.22
N GLU A 890 8.12 -13.00 30.31
CA GLU A 890 8.66 -12.63 29.00
C GLU A 890 8.65 -11.12 28.80
N ASP A 891 9.66 -10.61 28.03
CA ASP A 891 9.68 -9.24 27.60
C ASP A 891 8.39 -8.95 26.82
N HIS A 892 7.57 -7.98 27.26
CA HIS A 892 6.30 -7.68 26.63
C HIS A 892 5.91 -6.19 26.77
N PHE A 893 5.17 -5.72 25.81
CA PHE A 893 4.54 -4.39 25.89
C PHE A 893 3.28 -4.46 26.74
N VAL A 894 3.20 -3.58 27.74
CA VAL A 894 1.98 -3.30 28.51
C VAL A 894 1.11 -2.27 27.78
N SER A 895 1.79 -1.33 27.11
CA SER A 895 1.15 -0.32 26.25
C SER A 895 2.16 0.21 25.21
N GLU A 896 1.74 1.09 24.34
CA GLU A 896 2.60 1.68 23.30
C GLU A 896 3.85 2.41 23.88
N ASN A 897 3.81 2.83 25.12
CA ASN A 897 4.90 3.55 25.78
C ASN A 897 5.49 2.84 27.03
N HIS A 898 5.03 1.61 27.32
CA HIS A 898 5.47 0.85 28.49
C HIS A 898 5.79 -0.59 28.12
N MET A 899 7.00 -1.02 28.48
CA MET A 899 7.49 -2.37 28.24
C MET A 899 8.08 -2.96 29.51
N VAL A 900 7.75 -4.19 29.83
CA VAL A 900 8.41 -4.98 30.87
C VAL A 900 9.44 -5.89 30.21
N ALA A 901 10.66 -5.88 30.74
CA ALA A 901 11.76 -6.70 30.22
C ALA A 901 12.57 -7.34 31.36
N LEU A 902 13.29 -8.41 31.04
CA LEU A 902 14.14 -9.12 31.98
C LEU A 902 15.62 -8.79 31.75
N SER A 903 16.36 -8.71 32.87
CA SER A 903 17.81 -8.67 32.80
C SER A 903 18.41 -9.96 32.22
N LYS A 904 19.68 -9.95 31.85
CA LYS A 904 20.41 -11.19 31.54
C LYS A 904 20.33 -12.15 32.68
N THR A 905 20.31 -13.46 32.40
CA THR A 905 20.41 -14.52 33.43
C THR A 905 21.74 -14.42 34.20
N LYS A 906 21.73 -14.83 35.44
CA LYS A 906 22.86 -14.74 36.38
C LYS A 906 23.23 -13.30 36.74
N ARG A 907 22.26 -12.39 36.72
CA ARG A 907 22.37 -11.00 37.17
C ARG A 907 21.52 -10.79 38.43
N LYS A 908 22.06 -10.08 39.37
CA LYS A 908 21.38 -9.68 40.62
C LYS A 908 21.09 -8.18 40.60
N VAL A 909 20.17 -7.75 41.43
CA VAL A 909 19.86 -6.32 41.64
C VAL A 909 21.11 -5.49 42.06
N SER A 910 22.13 -6.16 42.64
CA SER A 910 23.43 -5.56 43.00
C SER A 910 24.48 -5.63 41.88
N SER A 911 24.15 -6.09 40.68
CA SER A 911 25.10 -6.16 39.56
C SER A 911 25.32 -4.79 38.96
N SER A 912 26.51 -4.52 38.40
CA SER A 912 26.78 -3.28 37.63
C SER A 912 25.80 -3.01 36.48
N ASP A 913 25.20 -4.05 35.93
CA ASP A 913 24.15 -3.91 34.92
C ASP A 913 22.94 -3.11 35.48
N ALA A 914 22.53 -3.39 36.74
CA ALA A 914 21.44 -2.64 37.37
C ALA A 914 21.86 -1.17 37.63
N ASP A 915 23.13 -0.92 38.04
CA ASP A 915 23.61 0.43 38.21
C ASP A 915 23.57 1.24 36.92
N HIS A 916 23.98 0.65 35.81
CA HIS A 916 23.94 1.30 34.47
C HIS A 916 22.50 1.55 33.97
N ILE A 917 21.56 0.60 34.22
CA ILE A 917 20.17 0.69 33.76
C ILE A 917 19.37 1.68 34.63
N PHE A 918 19.49 1.59 35.95
CA PHE A 918 18.74 2.44 36.89
C PHE A 918 19.51 3.73 37.25
N LYS A 919 20.64 3.98 36.60
CA LYS A 919 21.49 5.22 36.80
C LYS A 919 21.83 5.53 38.25
N ARG A 920 22.21 4.49 39.02
CA ARG A 920 22.39 4.57 40.47
C ARG A 920 23.66 5.31 40.91
N THR A 921 24.69 5.33 40.08
CA THR A 921 25.94 6.02 40.36
C THR A 921 26.02 7.37 39.68
N SER A 922 26.91 8.28 40.16
CA SER A 922 27.12 9.57 39.54
C SER A 922 27.67 9.45 38.10
N GLU A 923 28.40 8.38 37.78
CA GLU A 923 28.93 8.10 36.44
C GLU A 923 27.83 7.65 35.45
N ASP A 924 26.76 7.04 35.98
CA ASP A 924 25.68 6.48 35.18
C ASP A 924 24.54 7.46 34.84
N LYS A 925 24.51 8.62 35.50
CA LYS A 925 23.43 9.63 35.33
C LYS A 925 23.21 10.03 33.88
N ASP A 926 24.28 10.09 33.07
CA ASP A 926 24.26 10.52 31.67
C ASP A 926 24.11 9.34 30.69
N ASN A 927 23.93 8.11 31.20
CA ASN A 927 23.75 6.95 30.35
C ASN A 927 22.46 7.10 29.50
N ARG A 928 22.56 6.76 28.22
CA ARG A 928 21.43 6.72 27.32
C ARG A 928 21.09 5.27 26.94
N ILE A 929 19.86 4.89 27.18
CA ILE A 929 19.36 3.54 26.94
C ILE A 929 18.48 3.58 25.72
N TYR A 930 18.77 2.74 24.73
CA TYR A 930 18.05 2.70 23.44
C TYR A 930 17.40 1.34 23.21
N LEU A 931 16.13 1.31 22.81
CA LEU A 931 15.36 0.09 22.61
C LEU A 931 15.36 -0.33 21.15
N PHE A 932 15.69 -1.60 20.92
CA PHE A 932 15.66 -2.27 19.63
C PHE A 932 14.83 -3.55 19.74
N VAL A 933 13.74 -3.68 18.95
CA VAL A 933 12.82 -4.81 19.04
C VAL A 933 12.63 -5.47 17.67
N ARG A 934 12.60 -6.80 17.63
CA ARG A 934 12.09 -7.57 16.51
C ARG A 934 11.09 -8.61 16.99
N LYS A 935 10.12 -8.97 16.14
CA LYS A 935 9.09 -9.94 16.51
C LYS A 935 9.67 -11.36 16.62
N ASN A 936 10.22 -11.86 15.52
CA ASN A 936 10.68 -13.23 15.41
C ASN A 936 12.20 -13.31 15.19
N LYS A 937 12.89 -14.16 15.93
CA LYS A 937 14.31 -14.44 15.73
C LYS A 937 14.57 -15.21 14.43
N ASP A 938 13.63 -16.04 14.01
CA ASP A 938 13.75 -16.99 12.92
C ASP A 938 13.08 -16.51 11.61
N ASP A 939 12.70 -15.22 11.55
CA ASP A 939 12.27 -14.60 10.29
C ASP A 939 13.36 -14.78 9.23
N ALA A 940 12.99 -15.24 8.05
CA ALA A 940 13.91 -15.58 6.96
C ALA A 940 14.85 -14.43 6.54
N GLU A 941 14.46 -13.18 6.79
CA GLU A 941 15.22 -11.97 6.45
C GLU A 941 15.60 -11.12 7.68
N ALA A 942 15.23 -11.53 8.92
CA ALA A 942 15.34 -10.69 10.11
C ALA A 942 16.68 -10.80 10.82
N LYS A 943 17.69 -10.15 10.30
CA LYS A 943 18.91 -9.84 11.06
C LYS A 943 18.81 -8.51 11.83
N SER A 944 17.79 -7.69 11.57
CA SER A 944 17.65 -6.32 12.04
C SER A 944 16.48 -6.14 13.02
N PHE A 945 16.55 -5.09 13.84
CA PHE A 945 15.58 -4.72 14.87
C PHE A 945 15.04 -3.33 14.59
N TYR A 946 13.76 -3.08 14.88
CA TYR A 946 13.19 -1.73 14.87
C TYR A 946 13.81 -0.91 16.01
N PHE A 947 14.31 0.26 15.71
CA PHE A 947 14.72 1.24 16.71
C PHE A 947 13.49 1.99 17.23
N LEU A 948 13.20 1.83 18.53
CA LEU A 948 12.00 2.41 19.16
C LEU A 948 12.30 3.62 20.04
N GLY A 949 13.52 4.16 19.96
CA GLY A 949 13.91 5.38 20.65
C GLY A 949 14.59 5.14 22.00
N GLU A 950 14.73 6.22 22.75
CA GLU A 950 15.31 6.22 24.11
C GLU A 950 14.28 5.72 25.12
N ILE A 951 14.75 4.90 26.07
CA ILE A 951 13.96 4.37 27.17
C ILE A 951 14.62 4.70 28.50
N TYR A 952 13.86 4.66 29.59
CA TYR A 952 14.37 4.76 30.97
C TYR A 952 13.65 3.75 31.85
N ALA A 953 14.40 3.24 32.85
CA ALA A 953 13.85 2.35 33.85
C ALA A 953 13.02 3.15 34.87
N GLU A 954 11.82 2.69 35.18
CA GLU A 954 10.91 3.27 36.19
C GLU A 954 10.89 2.39 37.43
N GLY A 955 10.91 3.00 38.62
CA GLY A 955 10.89 2.28 39.89
C GLY A 955 12.23 1.60 40.26
N GLU A 956 12.16 0.55 41.05
CA GLU A 956 13.31 -0.26 41.47
C GLU A 956 13.27 -1.64 40.79
N PRO A 957 14.45 -2.28 40.53
CA PRO A 957 14.47 -3.60 39.91
C PRO A 957 13.86 -4.66 40.85
N GLU A 958 12.96 -5.46 40.32
CA GLU A 958 12.33 -6.57 41.06
C GLU A 958 13.10 -7.88 40.84
N PRO A 959 13.61 -8.53 41.91
CA PRO A 959 14.38 -9.78 41.75
C PRO A 959 13.44 -10.92 41.35
N VAL A 960 13.83 -11.66 40.29
CA VAL A 960 13.09 -12.83 39.80
C VAL A 960 14.03 -14.01 39.56
N LYS A 961 13.45 -15.22 39.44
CA LYS A 961 14.18 -16.43 39.05
C LYS A 961 13.74 -16.92 37.66
N VAL A 962 14.69 -17.02 36.73
CA VAL A 962 14.46 -17.52 35.37
C VAL A 962 15.17 -18.86 35.21
N LYS A 963 14.43 -19.97 35.11
CA LYS A 963 14.94 -21.35 35.03
C LYS A 963 15.92 -21.69 36.16
N GLY A 964 15.72 -21.08 37.36
CA GLY A 964 16.56 -21.29 38.53
C GLY A 964 17.73 -20.31 38.69
N ASP A 965 18.09 -19.57 37.65
CA ASP A 965 19.12 -18.52 37.71
C ASP A 965 18.54 -17.18 38.21
N ASP A 966 19.37 -16.37 38.85
CA ASP A 966 19.00 -15.01 39.26
C ASP A 966 18.85 -14.10 38.05
N ALA A 967 17.78 -13.26 38.07
CA ALA A 967 17.53 -12.17 37.15
C ALA A 967 16.75 -11.06 37.87
N PHE A 968 16.51 -9.93 37.25
CA PHE A 968 15.60 -8.88 37.75
C PHE A 968 14.73 -8.38 36.63
N GLU A 969 13.51 -8.01 36.96
CA GLU A 969 12.55 -7.38 36.07
C GLU A 969 12.80 -5.85 36.03
N ILE A 970 12.55 -5.28 34.86
CA ILE A 970 12.78 -3.87 34.55
C ILE A 970 11.53 -3.34 33.87
N ASN A 971 10.92 -2.32 34.48
CA ASN A 971 9.85 -1.56 33.89
C ASN A 971 10.44 -0.41 33.05
N TYR A 972 10.40 -0.52 31.74
CA TYR A 972 10.87 0.50 30.81
C TYR A 972 9.76 1.42 30.35
N ARG A 973 9.98 2.73 30.44
CA ARG A 973 9.16 3.73 29.75
C ARG A 973 9.89 4.24 28.51
N LEU A 974 9.15 4.35 27.41
CA LEU A 974 9.64 4.90 26.16
C LEU A 974 9.40 6.42 26.17
N ARG A 975 10.39 7.20 25.72
CA ARG A 975 10.23 8.65 25.54
C ARG A 975 9.25 8.99 24.42
N VAL A 976 9.15 8.13 23.40
CA VAL A 976 8.22 8.26 22.29
C VAL A 976 7.46 6.94 22.17
N PRO A 977 6.13 6.96 22.15
CA PRO A 977 5.34 5.74 21.99
C PRO A 977 5.67 4.99 20.71
N VAL A 978 5.57 3.67 20.73
CA VAL A 978 5.74 2.85 19.53
C VAL A 978 4.66 3.22 18.51
N ARG A 979 5.06 3.44 17.26
CA ARG A 979 4.11 3.72 16.17
C ARG A 979 3.10 2.58 16.03
N ASN A 980 1.83 2.90 15.86
CA ASN A 980 0.72 1.95 15.93
C ASN A 980 0.86 0.73 14.99
N ASP A 981 1.37 0.91 13.78
CA ASP A 981 1.60 -0.20 12.84
C ASP A 981 2.65 -1.19 13.35
N ILE A 982 3.73 -0.70 13.95
CA ILE A 982 4.80 -1.52 14.54
C ILE A 982 4.29 -2.19 15.82
N TYR A 983 3.57 -1.44 16.68
CA TYR A 983 2.98 -1.98 17.90
C TYR A 983 2.01 -3.13 17.58
N THR A 984 1.07 -2.89 16.66
CA THR A 984 0.11 -3.90 16.21
C THR A 984 0.82 -5.13 15.63
N TYR A 985 1.86 -4.96 14.82
CA TYR A 985 2.63 -6.07 14.27
C TYR A 985 3.37 -6.85 15.37
N LEU A 986 4.03 -6.17 16.30
CA LEU A 986 4.81 -6.83 17.36
C LEU A 986 3.91 -7.63 18.32
N THR A 987 2.72 -7.10 18.65
CA THR A 987 1.81 -7.67 19.64
C THR A 987 0.76 -8.63 19.05
N SER A 988 0.70 -8.78 17.72
CA SER A 988 -0.28 -9.64 17.03
C SER A 988 0.01 -11.15 17.09
#